data_65d67dfd14be2ead69e96e8574431637
#
_entry.id   65d67dfd14be2ead69e96e8574431637
#
_cell.length_a   1.000
_cell.length_b   1.000
_cell.length_c   1.000
_cell.angle_alpha   90.00
_cell.angle_beta   90.00
_cell.angle_gamma   90.00
#
_symmetry.space_group_name_H-M   'P 1'
#
loop_
_entity.id
_entity.type
_entity.pdbx_description
1 polymer ?
#
loop_
_entity_poly.entity_id
_entity_poly.type
_entity_poly.pdbx_seq_one_letter_code
_entity_poly.pdbx_strand_id
1 'polypeptide(L)'
;MYFSCWCSWVLSDGNYCVDHAYPADELMPLTCRGRVRGLEPSRGDVDDPLFLGMLWRVLKDVRLDNDVVVSVFETNIRVLGGLLGGHSMAVMLKDAGHYMQWYQDELLHMAKDLGLRLLPAFNTSSGLPYPRVNLKHGVRGPESRTGTETDTCTACAGTIILEFAALSRFTGDPVFEVHARRALNFLWEKRQRNSNLVGTTINIHSGEWVRRDSGVGAGIDSYYEYLLKAYILLGDDLFLQRFNIHYASIMKYISQPPLLLDVHIHKPLLPARTWMDSLLAFFPGLQVLKGDIRPAIETHEMLYQVTKKHNFLPEAFTTDFRVHWAQHPLRPEFAESTYFLYKATKDPYYLEVGRTVLDNLNRFARVPCGFAAMKDVRTGSHEDRMDSFFLAEMFKYLFLLFAEEDDLPFNVEDYIFTTEAHLLPLSLSTTPRAPSPPANSTSEEELDDSNFDWTCPNTRLLFPDPAFPRNLRDPIRSAVDKSCPRPAVHREPGMGRPPLRAQDFMANNPDHLELLRRMGVSLIHLKDGRVQLVQHATQAVSAVAAEDGMRFMQEMMELSSQQQKEQLPPRAVQIISHPFFGRVVLTAGPAQFGTDLSKSITGVRGFVTVAEPYSGCAELSNAAFVQGRIALLQRGQCMFAEKTRHIMKAGAIGGIVIDDNEGSSSDTAPLFQMAGDGRNTDDVTLPLLFLFYKEGNILLEALKEYREVEVLLSDKNMGPYFSSLETRFDSVTISKWPVFQGSVVTPNSGPNSSGA
;
A
#
# COMPACT_ATOMS: atom_id res chain seq x y z
N MET A 1 -28.34 -4.48 8.40
CA MET A 1 -27.37 -3.56 7.78
C MET A 1 -25.97 -3.71 8.35
N TYR A 2 -25.75 -3.69 9.67
CA TYR A 2 -24.42 -3.82 10.29
C TYR A 2 -23.69 -5.14 9.98
N PHE A 3 -24.42 -6.23 9.92
CA PHE A 3 -23.87 -7.56 9.61
C PHE A 3 -23.81 -7.89 8.12
N SER A 4 -24.67 -7.33 7.29
CA SER A 4 -24.60 -7.55 5.85
C SER A 4 -23.33 -6.92 5.23
N CYS A 5 -22.89 -5.77 5.73
CA CYS A 5 -21.61 -5.18 5.34
C CYS A 5 -20.42 -6.06 5.74
N TRP A 6 -20.52 -6.78 6.86
CA TRP A 6 -19.47 -7.65 7.35
C TRP A 6 -19.40 -9.00 6.61
N CYS A 7 -20.55 -9.60 6.32
CA CYS A 7 -20.61 -10.89 5.61
C CYS A 7 -20.27 -10.77 4.11
N SER A 8 -20.55 -9.65 3.46
CA SER A 8 -20.16 -9.41 2.05
C SER A 8 -18.66 -9.39 1.86
N TRP A 9 -17.91 -9.06 2.91
CA TRP A 9 -16.46 -9.01 2.86
C TRP A 9 -15.80 -10.40 2.77
N VAL A 10 -16.30 -11.39 3.45
CA VAL A 10 -15.76 -12.76 3.44
C VAL A 10 -15.89 -13.43 2.07
N LEU A 11 -16.78 -12.94 1.21
CA LEU A 11 -17.06 -13.50 -0.10
C LEU A 11 -16.41 -12.73 -1.26
N SER A 12 -15.78 -11.57 -1.02
CA SER A 12 -15.29 -10.68 -2.08
C SER A 12 -13.77 -10.64 -2.24
N ASP A 13 -13.04 -11.64 -1.77
CA ASP A 13 -11.59 -11.70 -2.00
C ASP A 13 -11.31 -12.15 -3.44
N GLY A 14 -11.06 -11.12 -4.29
CA GLY A 14 -10.48 -11.27 -5.62
C GLY A 14 -11.43 -11.55 -6.77
N ASN A 15 -11.56 -10.56 -7.64
CA ASN A 15 -11.89 -10.69 -9.08
C ASN A 15 -13.03 -11.64 -9.50
N TYR A 16 -14.16 -11.64 -8.80
CA TYR A 16 -15.37 -12.29 -9.29
C TYR A 16 -16.56 -11.37 -9.07
N CYS A 17 -17.02 -10.75 -10.16
CA CYS A 17 -18.44 -10.58 -10.35
C CYS A 17 -19.05 -11.97 -10.32
N VAL A 18 -19.54 -12.42 -9.17
CA VAL A 18 -20.29 -13.68 -9.11
C VAL A 18 -21.57 -13.46 -9.91
N ASP A 19 -21.74 -14.19 -10.98
CA ASP A 19 -22.91 -14.25 -11.88
C ASP A 19 -24.20 -14.75 -11.18
N HIS A 20 -24.38 -14.39 -9.93
CA HIS A 20 -25.63 -14.54 -9.20
C HIS A 20 -26.02 -13.15 -8.67
N ALA A 21 -26.47 -12.32 -9.64
CA ALA A 21 -27.16 -11.08 -9.38
C ALA A 21 -28.41 -11.37 -8.54
N TYR A 22 -28.35 -11.04 -7.26
CA TYR A 22 -29.55 -10.58 -6.58
C TYR A 22 -29.90 -9.23 -7.20
N PRO A 23 -31.17 -8.99 -7.58
CA PRO A 23 -31.56 -7.74 -8.22
C PRO A 23 -31.15 -6.56 -7.33
N ALA A 24 -30.41 -5.61 -7.89
CA ALA A 24 -29.93 -4.41 -7.20
C ALA A 24 -31.08 -3.58 -6.56
N ASP A 25 -32.31 -3.86 -6.95
CA ASP A 25 -33.53 -3.21 -6.46
C ASP A 25 -33.97 -3.68 -5.07
N GLU A 26 -33.52 -4.86 -4.61
CA GLU A 26 -33.84 -5.35 -3.26
C GLU A 26 -32.84 -4.91 -2.20
N LEU A 27 -31.63 -4.49 -2.59
CA LEU A 27 -30.58 -4.01 -1.66
C LEU A 27 -30.64 -2.50 -1.38
N MET A 28 -31.53 -1.76 -2.06
CA MET A 28 -31.60 -0.29 -1.99
C MET A 28 -32.92 0.35 -1.53
N PRO A 29 -33.88 -0.29 -0.86
CA PRO A 29 -35.04 0.45 -0.31
C PRO A 29 -34.70 1.26 0.94
N LEU A 30 -33.51 1.11 1.54
CA LEU A 30 -33.17 1.70 2.86
C LEU A 30 -32.34 2.98 2.81
N THR A 31 -31.93 3.44 1.64
CA THR A 31 -31.24 4.72 1.51
C THR A 31 -32.19 5.77 0.94
N CYS A 32 -32.56 6.74 1.79
CA CYS A 32 -33.13 8.03 1.40
C CYS A 32 -34.54 8.05 0.80
N ARG A 33 -35.53 7.46 1.45
CA ARG A 33 -36.89 8.05 1.43
C ARG A 33 -37.23 8.47 2.84
N GLY A 34 -37.39 9.76 3.01
CA GLY A 34 -37.76 10.37 4.25
C GLY A 34 -38.98 9.68 4.88
N ARG A 35 -38.98 9.60 6.20
CA ARG A 35 -40.03 9.09 7.07
C ARG A 35 -40.78 7.90 6.49
N VAL A 36 -40.27 6.72 6.70
CA VAL A 36 -41.15 5.53 6.70
C VAL A 36 -42.02 5.64 7.92
N ARG A 37 -43.15 6.37 7.75
CA ARG A 37 -44.30 6.22 8.65
C ARG A 37 -44.82 4.81 8.42
N GLY A 38 -44.73 3.97 9.44
CA GLY A 38 -45.48 2.72 9.51
C GLY A 38 -44.69 1.43 9.27
N LEU A 39 -43.50 1.31 9.83
CA LEU A 39 -43.02 0.04 10.32
C LEU A 39 -42.99 0.15 11.84
N GLU A 40 -44.18 0.04 12.46
CA GLU A 40 -44.18 -0.59 13.77
C GLU A 40 -43.51 -1.96 13.57
N PRO A 41 -42.54 -2.36 14.41
CA PRO A 41 -42.03 -3.71 14.37
C PRO A 41 -43.25 -4.61 14.66
N SER A 42 -43.78 -5.24 13.64
CA SER A 42 -44.68 -6.37 13.83
C SER A 42 -43.87 -7.36 14.64
N ARG A 43 -44.34 -7.68 15.85
CA ARG A 43 -43.76 -8.63 16.81
C ARG A 43 -43.67 -10.05 16.20
N GLY A 44 -43.01 -10.24 15.07
CA GLY A 44 -43.03 -11.52 14.40
C GLY A 44 -41.91 -11.80 13.37
N ASP A 45 -41.26 -10.77 12.84
CA ASP A 45 -40.36 -10.96 11.67
C ASP A 45 -38.92 -10.59 11.97
N VAL A 46 -38.33 -11.21 12.96
CA VAL A 46 -36.92 -10.98 13.34
C VAL A 46 -36.00 -12.12 12.97
N ASP A 47 -36.50 -13.14 12.39
CA ASP A 47 -35.72 -14.05 11.59
C ASP A 47 -35.53 -13.44 10.19
N ASP A 48 -34.72 -12.37 10.05
CA ASP A 48 -34.30 -11.96 8.71
C ASP A 48 -33.44 -13.13 8.15
N PRO A 49 -34.00 -13.95 7.25
CA PRO A 49 -33.35 -15.15 6.75
C PRO A 49 -32.08 -14.82 5.99
N LEU A 50 -31.89 -13.57 5.56
CA LEU A 50 -30.72 -13.10 4.86
C LEU A 50 -29.53 -12.94 5.84
N PHE A 51 -29.78 -12.33 7.01
CA PHE A 51 -28.78 -12.12 8.03
C PHE A 51 -28.25 -13.42 8.64
N LEU A 52 -29.18 -14.25 9.10
CA LEU A 52 -28.84 -15.58 9.64
C LEU A 52 -28.18 -16.46 8.57
N GLY A 53 -28.65 -16.37 7.33
CA GLY A 53 -28.07 -17.10 6.21
C GLY A 53 -26.63 -16.69 5.88
N MET A 54 -26.30 -15.40 5.97
CA MET A 54 -24.93 -14.93 5.77
C MET A 54 -23.99 -15.36 6.88
N LEU A 55 -24.38 -15.22 8.15
CA LEU A 55 -23.59 -15.68 9.27
C LEU A 55 -23.35 -17.20 9.22
N TRP A 56 -24.37 -17.94 8.85
CA TRP A 56 -24.28 -19.39 8.67
C TRP A 56 -23.28 -19.78 7.58
N ARG A 57 -23.22 -19.05 6.47
CA ARG A 57 -22.22 -19.24 5.42
C ARG A 57 -20.81 -18.95 5.93
N VAL A 58 -20.62 -17.87 6.69
CA VAL A 58 -19.31 -17.58 7.29
C VAL A 58 -18.84 -18.74 8.17
N LEU A 59 -19.69 -19.21 9.07
CA LEU A 59 -19.35 -20.31 9.98
C LEU A 59 -19.11 -21.64 9.27
N LYS A 60 -19.82 -21.88 8.15
CA LYS A 60 -19.73 -23.13 7.40
C LYS A 60 -18.64 -23.14 6.34
N ASP A 61 -18.50 -22.06 5.59
CA ASP A 61 -17.76 -22.06 4.34
C ASP A 61 -16.36 -21.42 4.48
N VAL A 62 -16.14 -20.55 5.50
CA VAL A 62 -14.84 -19.94 5.70
C VAL A 62 -13.85 -20.93 6.33
N ARG A 63 -12.72 -21.11 5.68
CA ARG A 63 -11.61 -21.95 6.14
C ARG A 63 -10.39 -21.10 6.39
N LEU A 64 -9.83 -21.21 7.59
CA LEU A 64 -8.65 -20.45 8.02
C LEU A 64 -7.36 -21.27 7.95
N ASP A 65 -7.46 -22.56 7.62
CA ASP A 65 -6.35 -23.51 7.53
C ASP A 65 -5.80 -23.69 6.11
N ASN A 66 -6.15 -22.77 5.21
CA ASN A 66 -5.75 -22.84 3.81
C ASN A 66 -4.25 -22.57 3.62
N ASP A 67 -3.67 -23.20 2.60
CA ASP A 67 -2.30 -22.94 2.15
C ASP A 67 -2.26 -21.62 1.35
N VAL A 68 -2.37 -20.51 2.06
CA VAL A 68 -2.37 -19.16 1.49
C VAL A 68 -1.47 -18.24 2.31
N VAL A 69 -0.69 -17.43 1.62
CA VAL A 69 0.13 -16.36 2.23
C VAL A 69 -0.68 -15.10 2.34
N VAL A 70 -0.87 -14.61 3.54
CA VAL A 70 -1.65 -13.40 3.84
C VAL A 70 -0.78 -12.29 4.45
N SER A 71 -1.22 -11.05 4.29
CA SER A 71 -0.66 -9.93 5.05
C SER A 71 -1.12 -10.03 6.51
N VAL A 72 -0.19 -9.96 7.44
CA VAL A 72 -0.51 -9.99 8.89
C VAL A 72 -1.38 -8.80 9.26
N PHE A 73 -1.00 -7.61 8.80
CA PHE A 73 -1.72 -6.36 9.04
C PHE A 73 -3.15 -6.40 8.49
N GLU A 74 -3.31 -6.64 7.17
CA GLU A 74 -4.62 -6.65 6.53
C GLU A 74 -5.55 -7.73 7.12
N THR A 75 -5.01 -8.91 7.40
CA THR A 75 -5.79 -10.00 8.00
C THR A 75 -6.21 -9.67 9.43
N ASN A 76 -5.37 -8.96 10.19
CA ASN A 76 -5.71 -8.51 11.53
C ASN A 76 -6.86 -7.50 11.50
N ILE A 77 -6.71 -6.38 10.78
CA ILE A 77 -7.69 -5.31 10.82
C ILE A 77 -9.02 -5.70 10.16
N ARG A 78 -8.98 -6.49 9.08
CA ARG A 78 -10.17 -6.86 8.30
C ARG A 78 -10.84 -8.12 8.82
N VAL A 79 -10.10 -9.24 8.87
CA VAL A 79 -10.70 -10.54 9.18
C VAL A 79 -10.85 -10.74 10.69
N LEU A 80 -9.76 -10.58 11.43
CA LEU A 80 -9.81 -10.75 12.88
C LEU A 80 -10.70 -9.68 13.54
N GLY A 81 -10.53 -8.41 13.15
CA GLY A 81 -11.38 -7.32 13.61
C GLY A 81 -12.86 -7.56 13.29
N GLY A 82 -13.16 -8.02 12.07
CA GLY A 82 -14.52 -8.38 11.65
C GLY A 82 -15.12 -9.51 12.48
N LEU A 83 -14.35 -10.58 12.77
CA LEU A 83 -14.80 -11.69 13.62
C LEU A 83 -15.09 -11.23 15.04
N LEU A 84 -14.22 -10.39 15.62
CA LEU A 84 -14.39 -9.85 16.97
C LEU A 84 -15.55 -8.86 17.08
N GLY A 85 -15.69 -7.97 16.10
CA GLY A 85 -16.84 -7.05 16.03
C GLY A 85 -18.15 -7.80 15.83
N GLY A 86 -18.14 -8.85 14.97
CA GLY A 86 -19.28 -9.74 14.79
C GLY A 86 -19.64 -10.49 16.07
N HIS A 87 -18.68 -11.00 16.81
CA HIS A 87 -18.88 -11.61 18.12
C HIS A 87 -19.50 -10.61 19.09
N SER A 88 -18.95 -9.39 19.18
CA SER A 88 -19.48 -8.35 20.08
C SER A 88 -20.94 -8.02 19.80
N MET A 89 -21.31 -7.91 18.52
CA MET A 89 -22.70 -7.66 18.13
C MET A 89 -23.61 -8.87 18.39
N ALA A 90 -23.11 -10.09 18.15
CA ALA A 90 -23.89 -11.30 18.42
C ALA A 90 -24.21 -11.46 19.90
N VAL A 91 -23.24 -11.17 20.78
CA VAL A 91 -23.43 -11.18 22.25
C VAL A 91 -24.43 -10.10 22.66
N MET A 92 -24.27 -8.88 22.17
CA MET A 92 -25.19 -7.77 22.45
C MET A 92 -26.64 -8.11 22.05
N LEU A 93 -26.87 -8.65 20.86
CA LEU A 93 -28.20 -9.06 20.41
C LEU A 93 -28.77 -10.22 21.23
N LYS A 94 -27.93 -11.16 21.66
CA LYS A 94 -28.31 -12.25 22.55
C LYS A 94 -28.74 -11.74 23.93
N ASP A 95 -27.98 -10.80 24.50
CA ASP A 95 -28.26 -10.22 25.81
C ASP A 95 -29.50 -9.32 25.81
N ALA A 96 -29.82 -8.68 24.65
CA ALA A 96 -31.08 -7.97 24.46
C ALA A 96 -32.32 -8.88 24.46
N GLY A 97 -32.16 -10.19 24.50
CA GLY A 97 -33.18 -11.18 24.85
C GLY A 97 -34.09 -11.63 23.69
N HIS A 98 -33.90 -11.10 22.47
CA HIS A 98 -34.81 -11.40 21.37
C HIS A 98 -34.15 -12.11 20.18
N TYR A 99 -32.81 -12.09 20.09
CA TYR A 99 -32.07 -12.52 18.90
C TYR A 99 -30.87 -13.38 19.28
N MET A 100 -30.35 -14.15 18.34
CA MET A 100 -29.08 -14.87 18.46
C MET A 100 -29.00 -15.84 19.66
N GLN A 101 -30.12 -16.36 20.18
CA GLN A 101 -30.11 -17.28 21.34
C GLN A 101 -29.35 -18.58 21.10
N TRP A 102 -29.18 -18.96 19.83
CA TRP A 102 -28.39 -20.14 19.40
C TRP A 102 -26.87 -19.88 19.39
N TYR A 103 -26.44 -18.60 19.42
CA TYR A 103 -25.04 -18.24 19.31
C TYR A 103 -24.27 -18.67 20.57
N GLN A 104 -23.15 -19.43 20.37
CA GLN A 104 -22.29 -19.98 21.40
C GLN A 104 -20.82 -19.69 21.10
N ASP A 105 -20.49 -18.42 20.84
CA ASP A 105 -19.13 -17.91 20.62
C ASP A 105 -18.41 -18.49 19.38
N GLU A 106 -19.16 -18.96 18.36
CA GLU A 106 -18.58 -19.57 17.18
C GLU A 106 -17.61 -18.61 16.44
N LEU A 107 -17.97 -17.31 16.32
CA LEU A 107 -17.08 -16.30 15.72
C LEU A 107 -15.82 -16.08 16.57
N LEU A 108 -15.94 -16.12 17.90
CA LEU A 108 -14.79 -16.01 18.80
C LEU A 108 -13.84 -17.21 18.66
N HIS A 109 -14.39 -18.42 18.49
CA HIS A 109 -13.58 -19.60 18.20
C HIS A 109 -12.82 -19.48 16.89
N MET A 110 -13.46 -18.95 15.84
CA MET A 110 -12.78 -18.65 14.57
C MET A 110 -11.72 -17.57 14.74
N ALA A 111 -12.02 -16.49 15.48
CA ALA A 111 -11.06 -15.43 15.77
C ALA A 111 -9.84 -15.96 16.53
N LYS A 112 -10.03 -16.85 17.50
CA LYS A 112 -8.93 -17.50 18.23
C LYS A 112 -8.08 -18.37 17.31
N ASP A 113 -8.68 -19.19 16.44
CA ASP A 113 -7.95 -20.01 15.47
C ASP A 113 -7.11 -19.12 14.53
N LEU A 114 -7.70 -18.05 13.99
CA LEU A 114 -6.97 -17.09 13.16
C LEU A 114 -5.82 -16.43 13.92
N GLY A 115 -6.06 -15.93 15.12
CA GLY A 115 -5.03 -15.33 15.98
C GLY A 115 -3.84 -16.27 16.20
N LEU A 116 -4.10 -17.55 16.50
CA LEU A 116 -3.04 -18.55 16.64
C LEU A 116 -2.23 -18.78 15.36
N ARG A 117 -2.85 -18.65 14.17
CA ARG A 117 -2.17 -18.75 12.88
C ARG A 117 -1.35 -17.52 12.52
N LEU A 118 -1.70 -16.35 13.06
CA LEU A 118 -0.93 -15.11 12.91
C LEU A 118 0.27 -15.04 13.87
N LEU A 119 0.20 -15.64 15.06
CA LEU A 119 1.26 -15.57 16.09
C LEU A 119 2.66 -15.95 15.61
N PRO A 120 2.86 -16.96 14.73
CA PRO A 120 4.19 -17.30 14.22
C PRO A 120 4.92 -16.11 13.57
N ALA A 121 4.19 -15.12 13.02
CA ALA A 121 4.78 -13.93 12.44
C ALA A 121 5.54 -13.07 13.45
N PHE A 122 5.17 -13.11 14.73
CA PHE A 122 5.80 -12.33 15.80
C PHE A 122 7.08 -12.97 16.39
N ASN A 123 7.46 -14.16 15.91
CA ASN A 123 8.68 -14.83 16.36
C ASN A 123 9.94 -14.23 15.70
N THR A 124 10.21 -12.98 16.02
CA THR A 124 11.37 -12.20 15.61
C THR A 124 12.14 -11.71 16.82
N SER A 125 13.41 -11.33 16.63
CA SER A 125 14.25 -10.78 17.72
C SER A 125 13.67 -9.50 18.32
N SER A 126 13.10 -8.64 17.46
CA SER A 126 12.48 -7.38 17.85
C SER A 126 11.08 -7.54 18.45
N GLY A 127 10.36 -8.60 18.11
CA GLY A 127 8.93 -8.77 18.36
C GLY A 127 8.03 -8.08 17.34
N LEU A 128 8.59 -7.37 16.35
CA LEU A 128 7.83 -6.89 15.21
C LEU A 128 7.41 -8.07 14.32
N PRO A 129 6.19 -8.09 13.78
CA PRO A 129 5.76 -9.19 12.95
C PRO A 129 6.43 -9.17 11.57
N TYR A 130 6.66 -10.34 11.00
CA TYR A 130 6.83 -10.46 9.56
C TYR A 130 5.61 -9.86 8.85
N PRO A 131 5.78 -9.18 7.72
CA PRO A 131 4.65 -8.57 7.01
C PRO A 131 3.66 -9.62 6.45
N ARG A 132 4.13 -10.84 6.21
CA ARG A 132 3.33 -11.94 5.64
C ARG A 132 3.51 -13.23 6.41
N VAL A 133 2.44 -14.03 6.46
CA VAL A 133 2.41 -15.37 7.07
C VAL A 133 1.58 -16.32 6.21
N ASN A 134 1.99 -17.57 6.11
CA ASN A 134 1.15 -18.60 5.53
C ASN A 134 0.23 -19.17 6.62
N LEU A 135 -1.08 -19.15 6.41
CA LEU A 135 -2.07 -19.57 7.42
C LEU A 135 -1.94 -21.04 7.83
N LYS A 136 -1.42 -21.89 6.94
CA LYS A 136 -1.21 -23.32 7.19
C LYS A 136 0.20 -23.63 7.71
N HIS A 137 1.23 -23.00 7.12
CA HIS A 137 2.63 -23.37 7.34
C HIS A 137 3.42 -22.37 8.20
N GLY A 138 2.83 -21.21 8.55
CA GLY A 138 3.52 -20.15 9.29
C GLY A 138 4.55 -19.41 8.45
N VAL A 139 5.66 -18.99 9.08
CA VAL A 139 6.72 -18.17 8.42
C VAL A 139 7.96 -18.98 8.04
N ARG A 140 8.07 -20.26 8.40
CA ARG A 140 9.24 -21.11 8.19
C ARG A 140 8.87 -22.37 7.43
N GLY A 141 9.76 -22.78 6.51
CA GLY A 141 9.65 -23.99 5.75
C GLY A 141 9.65 -23.76 4.24
N PRO A 142 9.99 -24.77 3.44
CA PRO A 142 10.07 -24.66 1.97
C PRO A 142 8.72 -24.34 1.33
N GLU A 143 7.62 -24.65 2.02
CA GLU A 143 6.26 -24.43 1.53
C GLU A 143 5.67 -23.08 1.97
N SER A 144 6.28 -22.40 2.97
CA SER A 144 5.71 -21.16 3.50
C SER A 144 5.82 -19.98 2.52
N ARG A 145 6.79 -20.01 1.58
CA ARG A 145 7.08 -18.91 0.62
C ARG A 145 7.19 -17.53 1.25
N THR A 146 7.29 -17.46 2.58
CA THR A 146 7.39 -16.28 3.41
C THR A 146 8.76 -16.25 4.06
N GLY A 147 9.30 -15.09 4.33
CA GLY A 147 10.57 -14.98 5.09
C GLY A 147 11.71 -14.29 4.36
N THR A 148 11.45 -13.81 3.14
CA THR A 148 12.38 -12.92 2.43
C THR A 148 12.09 -11.43 2.72
N GLU A 149 10.84 -11.09 3.08
CA GLU A 149 10.48 -9.71 3.42
C GLU A 149 10.84 -9.41 4.88
N THR A 150 11.83 -8.55 5.07
CA THR A 150 12.34 -8.16 6.40
C THR A 150 11.91 -6.75 6.82
N ASP A 151 11.22 -6.03 5.95
CA ASP A 151 10.82 -4.66 6.15
C ASP A 151 9.30 -4.58 6.33
N THR A 152 8.88 -3.89 7.38
CA THR A 152 7.46 -3.68 7.68
C THR A 152 7.14 -2.20 7.84
N CYS A 153 5.90 -1.80 7.57
CA CYS A 153 5.48 -0.42 7.83
C CYS A 153 5.16 -0.21 9.32
N THR A 154 5.24 1.03 9.79
CA THR A 154 4.95 1.39 11.19
C THR A 154 3.50 1.07 11.54
N ALA A 155 2.54 1.42 10.68
CA ALA A 155 1.15 1.02 10.83
C ALA A 155 1.01 -0.51 10.82
N CYS A 156 1.70 -1.20 9.91
CA CYS A 156 1.63 -2.67 9.78
C CYS A 156 2.01 -3.41 11.05
N ALA A 157 2.95 -2.88 11.81
CA ALA A 157 3.42 -3.50 13.06
C ALA A 157 2.75 -2.93 14.32
N GLY A 158 2.24 -1.70 14.24
CA GLY A 158 1.65 -0.98 15.38
C GLY A 158 0.14 -1.12 15.49
N THR A 159 -0.55 -1.44 14.41
CA THR A 159 -2.02 -1.51 14.33
C THR A 159 -2.52 -2.94 14.57
N ILE A 160 -2.12 -3.51 15.70
CA ILE A 160 -2.47 -4.88 16.09
C ILE A 160 -3.12 -4.92 17.47
N ILE A 161 -2.88 -3.88 18.27
CA ILE A 161 -3.17 -3.93 19.72
C ILE A 161 -4.66 -4.04 20.04
N LEU A 162 -5.55 -3.39 19.27
CA LEU A 162 -6.98 -3.42 19.60
C LEU A 162 -7.55 -4.83 19.42
N GLU A 163 -7.31 -5.45 18.25
CA GLU A 163 -7.81 -6.78 17.94
C GLU A 163 -7.16 -7.85 18.82
N PHE A 164 -5.83 -7.81 19.00
CA PHE A 164 -5.14 -8.79 19.82
C PHE A 164 -5.47 -8.66 21.31
N ALA A 165 -5.63 -7.45 21.83
CA ALA A 165 -6.06 -7.27 23.21
C ALA A 165 -7.53 -7.68 23.40
N ALA A 166 -8.42 -7.32 22.46
CA ALA A 166 -9.80 -7.78 22.52
C ALA A 166 -9.86 -9.32 22.47
N LEU A 167 -9.11 -9.97 21.57
CA LEU A 167 -9.03 -11.42 21.48
C LEU A 167 -8.54 -12.04 22.80
N SER A 168 -7.47 -11.48 23.40
CA SER A 168 -6.96 -11.94 24.70
C SER A 168 -8.01 -11.84 25.79
N ARG A 169 -8.74 -10.73 25.83
CA ARG A 169 -9.73 -10.48 26.90
C ARG A 169 -11.00 -11.29 26.74
N PHE A 170 -11.49 -11.47 25.51
CA PHE A 170 -12.62 -12.36 25.25
C PHE A 170 -12.30 -13.83 25.53
N THR A 171 -11.07 -14.28 25.22
CA THR A 171 -10.68 -15.68 25.36
C THR A 171 -10.03 -16.02 26.71
N GLY A 172 -9.62 -15.02 27.49
CA GLY A 172 -8.83 -15.20 28.72
C GLY A 172 -7.36 -15.60 28.46
N ASP A 173 -6.90 -15.64 27.19
CA ASP A 173 -5.54 -16.04 26.83
C ASP A 173 -4.68 -14.78 26.57
N PRO A 174 -3.70 -14.46 27.43
CA PRO A 174 -2.94 -13.22 27.36
C PRO A 174 -1.93 -13.17 26.19
N VAL A 175 -1.72 -14.28 25.50
CA VAL A 175 -0.63 -14.42 24.52
C VAL A 175 -0.70 -13.37 23.41
N PHE A 176 -1.90 -13.06 22.92
CA PHE A 176 -2.08 -12.11 21.81
C PHE A 176 -1.74 -10.68 22.24
N GLU A 177 -2.31 -10.20 23.34
CA GLU A 177 -2.03 -8.85 23.87
C GLU A 177 -0.54 -8.67 24.19
N VAL A 178 0.13 -9.69 24.73
CA VAL A 178 1.56 -9.66 25.04
C VAL A 178 2.40 -9.43 23.77
N HIS A 179 2.10 -10.10 22.66
CA HIS A 179 2.84 -9.94 21.42
C HIS A 179 2.60 -8.55 20.79
N ALA A 180 1.37 -8.07 20.78
CA ALA A 180 1.05 -6.74 20.27
C ALA A 180 1.71 -5.63 21.08
N ARG A 181 1.69 -5.73 22.41
CA ARG A 181 2.39 -4.78 23.31
C ARG A 181 3.91 -4.78 23.10
N ARG A 182 4.51 -5.95 22.86
CA ARG A 182 5.94 -6.06 22.56
C ARG A 182 6.29 -5.33 21.27
N ALA A 183 5.52 -5.49 20.21
CA ALA A 183 5.72 -4.78 18.95
C ALA A 183 5.61 -3.26 19.13
N LEU A 184 4.57 -2.77 19.81
CA LEU A 184 4.39 -1.35 20.11
C LEU A 184 5.51 -0.77 20.97
N ASN A 185 5.99 -1.52 21.97
CA ASN A 185 7.11 -1.09 22.81
C ASN A 185 8.37 -0.92 21.99
N PHE A 186 8.64 -1.86 21.08
CA PHE A 186 9.80 -1.77 20.20
C PHE A 186 9.73 -0.55 19.25
N LEU A 187 8.58 -0.28 18.63
CA LEU A 187 8.38 0.91 17.79
C LEU A 187 8.60 2.20 18.59
N TRP A 188 8.07 2.25 19.81
CA TRP A 188 8.27 3.37 20.72
C TRP A 188 9.74 3.61 21.05
N GLU A 189 10.51 2.56 21.33
CA GLU A 189 11.94 2.64 21.63
C GLU A 189 12.75 3.12 20.42
N LYS A 190 12.34 2.76 19.21
CA LYS A 190 12.99 3.11 17.93
C LYS A 190 12.65 4.50 17.41
N ARG A 191 11.64 5.20 17.98
CA ARG A 191 11.34 6.57 17.56
C ARG A 191 12.57 7.47 17.63
N GLN A 192 12.66 8.45 16.75
CA GLN A 192 13.74 9.45 16.80
C GLN A 192 13.55 10.35 18.04
N ARG A 193 14.43 10.22 19.01
CA ARG A 193 14.27 10.87 20.34
C ARG A 193 14.23 12.40 20.28
N ASN A 194 14.93 13.03 19.32
CA ASN A 194 14.96 14.48 19.20
C ASN A 194 13.67 15.08 18.63
N SER A 195 13.03 14.38 17.70
CA SER A 195 11.78 14.81 17.08
C SER A 195 10.55 14.07 17.64
N ASN A 196 10.72 12.97 18.36
CA ASN A 196 9.70 12.00 18.75
C ASN A 196 8.84 11.46 17.58
N LEU A 197 9.38 11.50 16.36
CA LEU A 197 8.75 10.95 15.17
C LEU A 197 9.23 9.53 14.90
N VAL A 198 8.43 8.77 14.17
CA VAL A 198 8.73 7.43 13.66
C VAL A 198 8.83 7.47 12.13
N GLY A 199 9.64 6.61 11.55
CA GLY A 199 9.72 6.49 10.08
C GLY A 199 8.53 5.68 9.53
N THR A 200 8.39 5.67 8.20
CA THR A 200 7.32 4.92 7.53
C THR A 200 7.59 3.41 7.51
N THR A 201 8.86 3.00 7.35
CA THR A 201 9.23 1.58 7.18
C THR A 201 10.44 1.25 8.04
N ILE A 202 10.38 0.12 8.75
CA ILE A 202 11.41 -0.38 9.66
C ILE A 202 11.77 -1.82 9.32
N ASN A 203 13.07 -2.17 9.45
CA ASN A 203 13.52 -3.54 9.33
C ASN A 203 13.27 -4.31 10.63
N ILE A 204 12.58 -5.45 10.53
CA ILE A 204 12.11 -6.25 11.69
C ILE A 204 13.26 -6.92 12.48
N HIS A 205 14.43 -7.08 11.90
CA HIS A 205 15.57 -7.72 12.57
C HIS A 205 16.54 -6.71 13.16
N SER A 206 16.94 -5.69 12.39
CA SER A 206 17.87 -4.66 12.86
C SER A 206 17.18 -3.56 13.66
N GLY A 207 15.89 -3.32 13.42
CA GLY A 207 15.17 -2.18 13.99
C GLY A 207 15.63 -0.84 13.45
N GLU A 208 16.24 -0.83 12.26
CA GLU A 208 16.63 0.39 11.58
C GLU A 208 15.55 0.91 10.66
N TRP A 209 15.39 2.23 10.61
CA TRP A 209 14.45 2.89 9.72
C TRP A 209 14.93 2.81 8.28
N VAL A 210 14.26 2.01 7.45
CA VAL A 210 14.48 1.89 6.01
C VAL A 210 13.98 3.13 5.30
N ARG A 211 12.76 3.56 5.64
CA ARG A 211 12.20 4.85 5.19
C ARG A 211 12.06 5.77 6.38
N ARG A 212 12.61 6.97 6.23
CA ARG A 212 12.75 7.98 7.30
C ARG A 212 11.85 9.18 7.10
N ASP A 213 10.95 9.12 6.15
CA ASP A 213 9.81 10.03 6.02
C ASP A 213 8.76 9.73 7.10
N SER A 214 8.14 10.75 7.63
CA SER A 214 7.15 10.69 8.72
C SER A 214 6.01 11.65 8.42
N GLY A 215 4.80 11.16 8.51
CA GLY A 215 3.55 11.87 8.30
C GLY A 215 2.43 11.31 9.14
N VAL A 216 1.20 11.61 8.77
CA VAL A 216 -0.02 11.03 9.36
C VAL A 216 -0.84 10.24 8.34
N GLY A 217 -0.30 10.02 7.14
CA GLY A 217 -0.90 9.25 6.08
C GLY A 217 -0.31 7.86 5.96
N ALA A 218 -0.30 7.33 4.74
CA ALA A 218 0.04 5.95 4.38
C ALA A 218 1.29 5.40 5.08
N GLY A 219 1.13 4.27 5.76
CA GLY A 219 2.19 3.50 6.41
C GLY A 219 2.52 3.90 7.85
N ILE A 220 1.90 4.97 8.38
CA ILE A 220 2.03 5.37 9.80
C ILE A 220 0.65 5.60 10.43
N ASP A 221 -0.32 6.03 9.68
CA ASP A 221 -1.69 6.45 10.01
C ASP A 221 -2.28 5.79 11.26
N SER A 222 -2.71 4.57 11.15
CA SER A 222 -3.39 3.80 12.19
C SER A 222 -2.49 3.44 13.40
N TYR A 223 -1.15 3.60 13.31
CA TYR A 223 -0.30 3.50 14.49
C TYR A 223 -0.65 4.56 15.54
N TYR A 224 -0.82 5.82 15.11
CA TYR A 224 -1.20 6.89 16.04
C TYR A 224 -2.64 6.72 16.53
N GLU A 225 -3.52 6.32 15.63
CA GLU A 225 -4.91 6.04 15.94
C GLU A 225 -5.02 4.99 17.06
N TYR A 226 -4.27 3.88 16.92
CA TYR A 226 -4.33 2.76 17.87
C TYR A 226 -3.69 3.11 19.21
N LEU A 227 -2.74 4.03 19.30
CA LEU A 227 -2.26 4.52 20.58
C LEU A 227 -3.37 5.20 21.39
N LEU A 228 -4.16 6.08 20.77
CA LEU A 228 -5.25 6.75 21.48
C LEU A 228 -6.40 5.79 21.77
N LYS A 229 -6.80 5.00 20.78
CA LYS A 229 -7.90 4.03 20.92
C LYS A 229 -7.55 2.90 21.91
N ALA A 230 -6.28 2.49 22.02
CA ALA A 230 -5.84 1.53 23.02
C ALA A 230 -5.94 2.08 24.46
N TYR A 231 -5.64 3.36 24.67
CA TYR A 231 -5.90 4.02 25.94
C TYR A 231 -7.39 3.93 26.30
N ILE A 232 -8.27 4.27 25.36
CA ILE A 232 -9.73 4.27 25.61
C ILE A 232 -10.25 2.86 25.87
N LEU A 233 -9.82 1.87 25.08
CA LEU A 233 -10.29 0.48 25.20
C LEU A 233 -9.71 -0.23 26.42
N LEU A 234 -8.42 0.02 26.73
CA LEU A 234 -7.70 -0.78 27.72
C LEU A 234 -7.55 -0.08 29.07
N GLY A 235 -7.76 1.23 29.14
CA GLY A 235 -7.60 2.04 30.35
C GLY A 235 -6.14 2.17 30.81
N ASP A 236 -5.15 2.05 29.90
CA ASP A 236 -3.72 2.07 30.21
C ASP A 236 -3.11 3.42 29.80
N ASP A 237 -2.80 4.26 30.78
CA ASP A 237 -2.27 5.62 30.63
C ASP A 237 -0.97 5.69 29.81
N LEU A 238 -0.22 4.59 29.72
CA LEU A 238 1.00 4.54 28.93
C LEU A 238 0.75 4.82 27.46
N PHE A 239 -0.38 4.35 26.93
CA PHE A 239 -0.76 4.60 25.55
C PHE A 239 -1.10 6.07 25.31
N LEU A 240 -1.85 6.69 26.23
CA LEU A 240 -2.16 8.13 26.15
C LEU A 240 -0.89 8.99 26.24
N GLN A 241 0.01 8.66 27.16
CA GLN A 241 1.29 9.37 27.29
C GLN A 241 2.09 9.32 25.97
N ARG A 242 2.21 8.13 25.36
CA ARG A 242 2.92 7.94 24.09
C ARG A 242 2.24 8.71 22.95
N PHE A 243 0.92 8.60 22.87
CA PHE A 243 0.12 9.35 21.91
C PHE A 243 0.36 10.85 22.03
N ASN A 244 0.27 11.42 23.22
CA ASN A 244 0.44 12.86 23.46
C ASN A 244 1.84 13.34 23.05
N ILE A 245 2.88 12.56 23.29
CA ILE A 245 4.25 12.91 22.86
C ILE A 245 4.36 12.90 21.33
N HIS A 246 3.80 11.91 20.64
CA HIS A 246 3.75 11.89 19.18
C HIS A 246 2.88 13.03 18.64
N TYR A 247 1.69 13.25 19.21
CA TYR A 247 0.76 14.27 18.79
C TYR A 247 1.37 15.68 18.88
N ALA A 248 2.06 15.98 19.96
CA ALA A 248 2.79 17.25 20.11
C ALA A 248 3.85 17.42 19.00
N SER A 249 4.50 16.35 18.58
CA SER A 249 5.50 16.37 17.51
C SER A 249 4.87 16.47 16.13
N ILE A 250 3.73 15.83 15.91
CA ILE A 250 2.93 15.95 14.69
C ILE A 250 2.48 17.40 14.52
N MET A 251 1.88 18.00 15.55
CA MET A 251 1.41 19.39 15.51
C MET A 251 2.54 20.39 15.35
N LYS A 252 3.74 20.06 15.83
CA LYS A 252 4.92 20.94 15.71
C LYS A 252 5.59 20.89 14.34
N TYR A 253 5.67 19.71 13.71
CA TYR A 253 6.53 19.50 12.55
C TYR A 253 5.77 19.15 11.26
N ILE A 254 4.68 18.39 11.37
CA ILE A 254 3.91 17.87 10.25
C ILE A 254 2.73 18.79 9.94
N SER A 255 2.06 19.30 10.98
CA SER A 255 0.91 20.18 10.82
C SER A 255 1.33 21.59 10.40
N GLN A 256 0.87 22.00 9.24
CA GLN A 256 0.95 23.36 8.70
C GLN A 256 -0.46 23.79 8.27
N PRO A 257 -1.33 24.12 9.23
CA PRO A 257 -2.77 24.25 8.95
C PRO A 257 -3.10 25.05 7.69
N PRO A 258 -3.99 24.56 6.82
CA PRO A 258 -4.76 23.32 6.96
C PRO A 258 -4.05 22.06 6.44
N LEU A 259 -2.77 22.15 6.04
CA LEU A 259 -1.98 21.09 5.43
C LEU A 259 -1.32 20.20 6.49
N LEU A 260 -1.13 18.93 6.14
CA LEU A 260 -0.37 17.93 6.90
C LEU A 260 0.71 17.37 5.97
N LEU A 261 1.96 17.80 6.15
CA LEU A 261 3.06 17.50 5.23
C LEU A 261 4.09 16.57 5.86
N ASP A 262 4.43 15.50 5.17
CA ASP A 262 5.47 14.58 5.58
C ASP A 262 6.81 15.29 5.74
N VAL A 263 7.54 14.92 6.79
CA VAL A 263 8.86 15.46 7.13
C VAL A 263 9.88 14.33 7.33
N HIS A 264 11.17 14.65 7.32
CA HIS A 264 12.21 13.67 7.62
C HIS A 264 12.46 13.58 9.13
N ILE A 265 12.44 12.37 9.73
CA ILE A 265 12.54 12.18 11.19
C ILE A 265 13.76 12.83 11.84
N HIS A 266 14.90 12.91 11.15
CA HIS A 266 16.12 13.55 11.66
C HIS A 266 16.21 15.04 11.34
N LYS A 267 15.45 15.54 10.36
CA LYS A 267 15.43 16.94 9.92
C LYS A 267 13.99 17.41 9.74
N PRO A 268 13.19 17.45 10.82
CA PRO A 268 11.74 17.62 10.71
C PRO A 268 11.30 19.02 10.28
N LEU A 269 12.22 19.97 10.15
CA LEU A 269 11.94 21.31 9.59
C LEU A 269 11.95 21.32 8.06
N LEU A 270 12.36 20.20 7.41
CA LEU A 270 12.36 20.07 5.97
C LEU A 270 11.20 19.15 5.55
N PRO A 271 10.29 19.60 4.69
CA PRO A 271 9.25 18.75 4.14
C PRO A 271 9.90 17.63 3.32
N ALA A 272 9.42 16.41 3.51
CA ALA A 272 9.87 15.24 2.76
C ALA A 272 9.10 15.08 1.45
N ARG A 273 7.86 15.61 1.39
CA ARG A 273 6.97 15.54 0.23
C ARG A 273 6.28 16.87 0.00
N THR A 274 5.85 17.09 -1.24
CA THR A 274 5.07 18.28 -1.67
C THR A 274 3.61 17.94 -1.96
N TRP A 275 3.18 16.75 -1.55
CA TRP A 275 1.83 16.22 -1.75
C TRP A 275 1.37 15.47 -0.49
N MET A 276 0.06 15.36 -0.36
CA MET A 276 -0.63 14.64 0.71
C MET A 276 -1.38 13.47 0.11
N ASP A 277 -1.39 12.31 0.79
CA ASP A 277 -2.24 11.19 0.40
C ASP A 277 -3.64 11.26 1.03
N SER A 278 -4.59 10.50 0.49
CA SER A 278 -5.98 10.52 0.94
C SER A 278 -6.21 9.85 2.29
N LEU A 279 -5.31 8.95 2.71
CA LEU A 279 -5.43 8.22 3.98
C LEU A 279 -5.39 9.17 5.18
N LEU A 280 -4.66 10.30 5.08
CA LEU A 280 -4.63 11.30 6.15
C LEU A 280 -6.01 11.89 6.50
N ALA A 281 -7.04 11.61 5.70
CA ALA A 281 -8.40 12.10 5.94
C ALA A 281 -9.07 11.51 7.20
N PHE A 282 -8.53 10.45 7.79
CA PHE A 282 -8.93 9.94 9.12
C PHE A 282 -8.50 10.88 10.25
N PHE A 283 -7.40 11.65 10.06
CA PHE A 283 -6.74 12.38 11.13
C PHE A 283 -7.63 13.45 11.79
N PRO A 284 -8.48 14.21 11.07
CA PRO A 284 -9.47 15.09 11.72
C PRO A 284 -10.40 14.33 12.69
N GLY A 285 -10.82 13.11 12.38
CA GLY A 285 -11.60 12.25 13.29
C GLY A 285 -10.81 11.89 14.56
N LEU A 286 -9.52 11.57 14.40
CA LEU A 286 -8.63 11.31 15.54
C LEU A 286 -8.41 12.57 16.39
N GLN A 287 -8.31 13.77 15.77
CA GLN A 287 -8.23 15.03 16.48
C GLN A 287 -9.50 15.33 17.28
N VAL A 288 -10.67 15.00 16.72
CA VAL A 288 -11.94 15.08 17.46
C VAL A 288 -11.90 14.16 18.69
N LEU A 289 -11.48 12.91 18.53
CA LEU A 289 -11.37 11.96 19.64
C LEU A 289 -10.38 12.43 20.72
N LYS A 290 -9.32 13.15 20.31
CA LYS A 290 -8.38 13.80 21.22
C LYS A 290 -8.96 15.04 21.91
N GLY A 291 -10.04 15.63 21.38
CA GLY A 291 -10.62 16.90 21.84
C GLY A 291 -10.03 18.15 21.17
N ASP A 292 -9.20 18.00 20.13
CA ASP A 292 -8.58 19.12 19.41
C ASP A 292 -9.40 19.50 18.18
N ILE A 293 -10.53 20.13 18.40
CA ILE A 293 -11.60 20.36 17.40
C ILE A 293 -11.18 21.38 16.34
N ARG A 294 -10.43 22.42 16.71
CA ARG A 294 -10.09 23.50 15.78
C ARG A 294 -9.29 23.03 14.57
N PRO A 295 -8.13 22.38 14.71
CA PRO A 295 -7.39 21.88 13.56
C PRO A 295 -8.13 20.78 12.82
N ALA A 296 -8.99 20.00 13.50
CA ALA A 296 -9.87 19.02 12.85
C ALA A 296 -10.81 19.70 11.85
N ILE A 297 -11.47 20.80 12.25
CA ILE A 297 -12.36 21.57 11.35
C ILE A 297 -11.57 22.14 10.16
N GLU A 298 -10.39 22.72 10.41
CA GLU A 298 -9.58 23.35 9.38
C GLU A 298 -9.10 22.34 8.31
N THR A 299 -8.57 21.20 8.75
CA THR A 299 -8.11 20.14 7.84
C THR A 299 -9.27 19.46 7.11
N HIS A 300 -10.37 19.16 7.81
CA HIS A 300 -11.56 18.58 7.20
C HIS A 300 -12.15 19.50 6.10
N GLU A 301 -12.22 20.82 6.35
CA GLU A 301 -12.71 21.76 5.35
C GLU A 301 -11.82 21.76 4.10
N MET A 302 -10.50 21.73 4.25
CA MET A 302 -9.56 21.62 3.14
C MET A 302 -9.82 20.35 2.31
N LEU A 303 -9.96 19.20 2.97
CA LEU A 303 -10.26 17.92 2.31
C LEU A 303 -11.61 17.94 1.58
N TYR A 304 -12.62 18.58 2.19
CA TYR A 304 -13.94 18.74 1.57
C TYR A 304 -13.89 19.60 0.31
N GLN A 305 -13.15 20.70 0.32
CA GLN A 305 -13.03 21.55 -0.87
C GLN A 305 -12.30 20.82 -2.01
N VAL A 306 -11.29 20.00 -1.71
CA VAL A 306 -10.63 19.13 -2.70
C VAL A 306 -11.63 18.09 -3.24
N THR A 307 -12.41 17.46 -2.35
CA THR A 307 -13.46 16.50 -2.73
C THR A 307 -14.51 17.16 -3.64
N LYS A 308 -14.99 18.35 -3.30
CA LYS A 308 -15.95 19.10 -4.15
C LYS A 308 -15.40 19.41 -5.54
N LYS A 309 -14.11 19.73 -5.62
CA LYS A 309 -13.45 20.07 -6.89
C LYS A 309 -13.36 18.88 -7.84
N HIS A 310 -13.23 17.65 -7.31
CA HIS A 310 -12.96 16.43 -8.08
C HIS A 310 -14.06 15.37 -7.94
N ASN A 311 -15.16 15.64 -7.26
CA ASN A 311 -16.23 14.74 -6.83
C ASN A 311 -15.80 13.69 -5.80
N PHE A 312 -14.51 13.29 -5.80
CA PHE A 312 -13.90 12.39 -4.83
C PHE A 312 -12.55 12.95 -4.40
N LEU A 313 -12.11 12.58 -3.21
CA LEU A 313 -10.76 12.88 -2.75
C LEU A 313 -9.78 12.01 -3.56
N PRO A 314 -8.87 12.59 -4.37
CA PRO A 314 -7.90 11.78 -5.10
C PRO A 314 -6.91 11.10 -4.16
N GLU A 315 -6.35 9.95 -4.55
CA GLU A 315 -5.41 9.16 -3.74
C GLU A 315 -4.20 9.98 -3.26
N ALA A 316 -3.78 10.99 -4.04
CA ALA A 316 -2.89 12.03 -3.56
C ALA A 316 -3.13 13.36 -4.29
N PHE A 317 -2.89 14.46 -3.59
CA PHE A 317 -3.00 15.81 -4.12
C PHE A 317 -1.88 16.70 -3.58
N THR A 318 -1.51 17.73 -4.35
CA THR A 318 -0.43 18.65 -4.04
C THR A 318 -0.88 19.75 -3.08
N THR A 319 0.08 20.49 -2.53
CA THR A 319 -0.19 21.64 -1.63
C THR A 319 -0.96 22.80 -2.28
N ASP A 320 -1.01 22.84 -3.61
CA ASP A 320 -1.85 23.74 -4.40
C ASP A 320 -3.16 23.08 -4.87
N PHE A 321 -3.56 21.96 -4.23
CA PHE A 321 -4.83 21.26 -4.40
C PHE A 321 -5.06 20.72 -5.82
N ARG A 322 -3.98 20.34 -6.51
CA ARG A 322 -4.04 19.61 -7.78
C ARG A 322 -3.94 18.12 -7.55
N VAL A 323 -4.54 17.35 -8.43
CA VAL A 323 -4.44 15.90 -8.42
C VAL A 323 -3.00 15.48 -8.68
N HIS A 324 -2.42 14.69 -7.76
CA HIS A 324 -1.12 14.04 -7.91
C HIS A 324 -1.29 12.59 -8.35
N TRP A 325 -2.06 11.78 -7.59
CA TRP A 325 -2.54 10.46 -7.99
C TRP A 325 -4.05 10.50 -8.14
N ALA A 326 -4.51 10.16 -9.34
CA ALA A 326 -5.88 10.41 -9.75
C ALA A 326 -6.89 9.35 -9.33
N GLN A 327 -6.44 8.22 -8.80
CA GLN A 327 -7.30 7.13 -8.35
C GLN A 327 -8.10 7.55 -7.11
N HIS A 328 -9.27 6.91 -6.92
CA HIS A 328 -10.02 6.91 -5.67
C HIS A 328 -10.66 5.54 -5.48
N PRO A 329 -10.09 4.68 -4.64
CA PRO A 329 -10.60 3.32 -4.40
C PRO A 329 -11.79 3.29 -3.43
N LEU A 330 -12.62 4.34 -3.39
CA LEU A 330 -13.79 4.50 -2.52
C LEU A 330 -13.41 4.55 -1.02
N ARG A 331 -12.35 5.28 -0.69
CA ARG A 331 -11.83 5.40 0.67
C ARG A 331 -12.81 6.05 1.64
N PRO A 332 -13.00 5.48 2.85
CA PRO A 332 -13.99 5.92 3.82
C PRO A 332 -13.52 7.00 4.80
N GLU A 333 -12.21 7.27 4.93
CA GLU A 333 -11.60 8.06 6.01
C GLU A 333 -12.16 9.49 6.08
N PHE A 334 -12.54 10.06 4.94
CA PHE A 334 -13.18 11.37 4.92
C PHE A 334 -14.61 11.32 5.48
N ALA A 335 -15.37 10.25 5.21
CA ALA A 335 -16.70 10.05 5.79
C ALA A 335 -16.63 9.77 7.30
N GLU A 336 -15.61 9.03 7.74
CA GLU A 336 -15.28 8.82 9.15
C GLU A 336 -15.10 10.14 9.88
N SER A 337 -14.18 10.99 9.42
CA SER A 337 -13.92 12.29 10.02
C SER A 337 -15.16 13.20 10.00
N THR A 338 -15.99 13.12 8.95
CA THR A 338 -17.25 13.85 8.86
C THR A 338 -18.22 13.41 9.95
N TYR A 339 -18.34 12.09 10.17
CA TYR A 339 -19.17 11.53 11.24
C TYR A 339 -18.71 12.00 12.63
N PHE A 340 -17.42 11.90 12.95
CA PHE A 340 -16.92 12.33 14.25
C PHE A 340 -17.07 13.82 14.49
N LEU A 341 -16.86 14.64 13.48
CA LEU A 341 -17.11 16.09 13.60
C LEU A 341 -18.60 16.40 13.83
N TYR A 342 -19.52 15.69 13.14
CA TYR A 342 -20.94 15.85 13.42
C TYR A 342 -21.30 15.39 14.84
N LYS A 343 -20.81 14.22 15.25
CA LYS A 343 -21.09 13.66 16.59
C LYS A 343 -20.65 14.63 17.69
N ALA A 344 -19.47 15.24 17.56
CA ALA A 344 -18.93 16.18 18.55
C ALA A 344 -19.58 17.56 18.51
N THR A 345 -19.89 18.07 17.31
CA THR A 345 -20.31 19.47 17.16
C THR A 345 -21.81 19.65 17.01
N LYS A 346 -22.51 18.60 16.51
CA LYS A 346 -23.91 18.64 16.08
C LYS A 346 -24.18 19.77 15.04
N ASP A 347 -23.13 20.22 14.32
CA ASP A 347 -23.25 21.23 13.26
C ASP A 347 -23.87 20.56 12.02
N PRO A 348 -25.07 21.00 11.56
CA PRO A 348 -25.74 20.43 10.40
C PRO A 348 -24.94 20.55 9.11
N TYR A 349 -23.89 21.38 9.10
CA TYR A 349 -22.96 21.46 7.97
C TYR A 349 -22.38 20.08 7.59
N TYR A 350 -22.02 19.25 8.57
CA TYR A 350 -21.46 17.92 8.32
C TYR A 350 -22.48 16.94 7.73
N LEU A 351 -23.78 17.15 7.98
CA LEU A 351 -24.84 16.41 7.28
C LEU A 351 -24.88 16.77 5.79
N GLU A 352 -24.66 18.04 5.44
CA GLU A 352 -24.56 18.47 4.03
C GLU A 352 -23.31 17.89 3.35
N VAL A 353 -22.20 17.83 4.08
CA VAL A 353 -20.96 17.18 3.59
C VAL A 353 -21.20 15.71 3.32
N GLY A 354 -21.76 14.97 4.28
CA GLY A 354 -22.10 13.54 4.11
C GLY A 354 -23.08 13.30 2.97
N ARG A 355 -24.09 14.17 2.81
CA ARG A 355 -25.00 14.10 1.67
C ARG A 355 -24.26 14.27 0.35
N THR A 356 -23.31 15.21 0.27
CA THR A 356 -22.48 15.39 -0.93
C THR A 356 -21.67 14.13 -1.25
N VAL A 357 -21.08 13.49 -0.24
CA VAL A 357 -20.35 12.21 -0.42
C VAL A 357 -21.29 11.13 -0.95
N LEU A 358 -22.47 10.98 -0.35
CA LEU A 358 -23.49 9.99 -0.77
C LEU A 358 -23.97 10.23 -2.20
N ASP A 359 -24.27 11.49 -2.55
CA ASP A 359 -24.72 11.87 -3.88
C ASP A 359 -23.62 11.59 -4.93
N ASN A 360 -22.36 11.86 -4.60
CA ASN A 360 -21.23 11.55 -5.48
C ASN A 360 -21.04 10.04 -5.68
N LEU A 361 -21.16 9.23 -4.62
CA LEU A 361 -21.12 7.76 -4.73
C LEU A 361 -22.23 7.26 -5.65
N ASN A 362 -23.46 7.71 -5.46
CA ASN A 362 -24.60 7.30 -6.27
C ASN A 362 -24.49 7.74 -7.73
N ARG A 363 -23.97 8.94 -7.96
CA ARG A 363 -23.93 9.53 -9.30
C ARG A 363 -22.74 9.05 -10.12
N PHE A 364 -21.58 8.88 -9.50
CA PHE A 364 -20.33 8.68 -10.23
C PHE A 364 -19.69 7.31 -10.01
N ALA A 365 -19.93 6.64 -8.86
CA ALA A 365 -19.31 5.36 -8.56
C ALA A 365 -20.27 4.17 -8.69
N ARG A 366 -21.58 4.39 -8.71
CA ARG A 366 -22.58 3.32 -8.80
C ARG A 366 -22.59 2.69 -10.18
N VAL A 367 -22.57 1.36 -10.22
CA VAL A 367 -22.65 0.53 -11.42
C VAL A 367 -23.71 -0.55 -11.23
N PRO A 368 -24.17 -1.26 -12.29
CA PRO A 368 -25.26 -2.26 -12.16
C PRO A 368 -25.00 -3.35 -11.12
N CYS A 369 -23.75 -3.76 -10.89
CA CYS A 369 -23.38 -4.79 -9.92
C CYS A 369 -22.91 -4.25 -8.56
N GLY A 370 -23.08 -2.96 -8.27
CA GLY A 370 -22.67 -2.33 -7.01
C GLY A 370 -22.00 -0.99 -7.21
N PHE A 371 -20.75 -0.89 -6.79
CA PHE A 371 -19.95 0.34 -6.92
C PHE A 371 -18.56 0.02 -7.47
N ALA A 372 -18.02 0.92 -8.27
CA ALA A 372 -16.69 0.78 -8.85
C ALA A 372 -15.76 1.90 -8.37
N ALA A 373 -14.51 1.55 -8.08
CA ALA A 373 -13.47 2.50 -7.80
C ALA A 373 -13.26 3.47 -8.97
N MET A 374 -12.80 4.68 -8.67
CA MET A 374 -12.45 5.66 -9.70
C MET A 374 -10.99 5.44 -10.12
N LYS A 375 -10.78 5.12 -11.39
CA LYS A 375 -9.44 5.04 -11.98
C LYS A 375 -8.81 6.42 -12.12
N ASP A 376 -9.63 7.42 -12.47
CA ASP A 376 -9.21 8.81 -12.57
C ASP A 376 -10.39 9.73 -12.22
N VAL A 377 -10.26 10.45 -11.09
CA VAL A 377 -11.29 11.38 -10.60
C VAL A 377 -11.52 12.58 -11.53
N ARG A 378 -10.56 12.90 -12.42
CA ARG A 378 -10.67 14.02 -13.39
C ARG A 378 -11.56 13.66 -14.57
N THR A 379 -11.53 12.39 -14.98
CA THR A 379 -12.27 11.90 -16.15
C THR A 379 -13.55 11.15 -15.78
N GLY A 380 -13.69 10.74 -14.50
CA GLY A 380 -14.79 9.90 -14.05
C GLY A 380 -14.71 8.45 -14.56
N SER A 381 -13.53 8.00 -15.02
CA SER A 381 -13.35 6.62 -15.47
C SER A 381 -13.29 5.66 -14.29
N HIS A 382 -13.96 4.50 -14.44
CA HIS A 382 -14.02 3.44 -13.43
C HIS A 382 -12.84 2.48 -13.53
N GLU A 383 -12.53 1.86 -12.37
CA GLU A 383 -11.70 0.67 -12.24
C GLU A 383 -12.60 -0.45 -11.71
N ASP A 384 -12.48 -1.66 -12.28
CA ASP A 384 -13.22 -2.83 -11.80
C ASP A 384 -12.61 -3.31 -10.47
N ARG A 385 -12.94 -2.57 -9.40
CA ARG A 385 -12.44 -2.79 -8.06
C ARG A 385 -13.41 -2.20 -7.04
N MET A 386 -13.70 -2.97 -5.99
CA MET A 386 -14.44 -2.55 -4.82
C MET A 386 -13.81 -3.19 -3.59
N ASP A 387 -12.99 -2.45 -2.86
CA ASP A 387 -12.29 -2.95 -1.68
C ASP A 387 -13.26 -3.14 -0.50
N SER A 388 -12.91 -4.06 0.41
CA SER A 388 -13.73 -4.44 1.58
C SER A 388 -14.10 -3.28 2.50
N PHE A 389 -13.18 -2.34 2.70
CA PHE A 389 -13.40 -1.16 3.55
C PHE A 389 -14.56 -0.29 3.06
N PHE A 390 -14.85 -0.28 1.75
CA PHE A 390 -15.99 0.46 1.25
C PHE A 390 -17.31 0.00 1.87
N LEU A 391 -17.53 -1.32 1.95
CA LEU A 391 -18.73 -1.89 2.57
C LEU A 391 -18.65 -1.87 4.10
N ALA A 392 -17.48 -2.15 4.66
CA ALA A 392 -17.30 -2.24 6.10
C ALA A 392 -17.38 -0.88 6.81
N GLU A 393 -16.94 0.19 6.17
CA GLU A 393 -16.74 1.50 6.77
C GLU A 393 -17.60 2.59 6.15
N MET A 394 -17.50 2.84 4.83
CA MET A 394 -18.16 3.98 4.18
C MET A 394 -19.66 4.00 4.48
N PHE A 395 -20.36 2.87 4.28
CA PHE A 395 -21.79 2.80 4.56
C PHE A 395 -22.10 2.88 6.05
N LYS A 396 -21.23 2.38 6.91
CA LYS A 396 -21.42 2.45 8.35
C LYS A 396 -21.32 3.90 8.85
N TYR A 397 -20.28 4.62 8.46
CA TYR A 397 -20.13 6.03 8.84
C TYR A 397 -21.22 6.91 8.24
N LEU A 398 -21.61 6.70 6.98
CA LEU A 398 -22.75 7.42 6.39
C LEU A 398 -24.08 7.09 7.06
N PHE A 399 -24.30 5.82 7.41
CA PHE A 399 -25.51 5.44 8.15
C PHE A 399 -25.55 6.11 9.54
N LEU A 400 -24.46 6.03 10.31
CA LEU A 400 -24.37 6.62 11.64
C LEU A 400 -24.44 8.15 11.61
N LEU A 401 -24.00 8.78 10.53
CA LEU A 401 -24.08 10.23 10.34
C LEU A 401 -25.56 10.70 10.26
N PHE A 402 -26.42 9.90 9.64
CA PHE A 402 -27.84 10.25 9.41
C PHE A 402 -28.81 9.53 10.33
N ALA A 403 -28.38 8.50 11.07
CA ALA A 403 -29.18 7.83 12.06
C ALA A 403 -29.35 8.67 13.33
N GLU A 404 -30.54 8.66 13.89
CA GLU A 404 -30.79 9.17 15.23
C GLU A 404 -30.46 8.09 16.27
N GLU A 405 -30.22 8.46 17.52
CA GLU A 405 -29.84 7.51 18.57
C GLU A 405 -30.92 6.45 18.79
N ASP A 406 -32.18 6.82 18.65
CA ASP A 406 -33.32 5.91 18.77
C ASP A 406 -33.44 4.90 17.60
N ASP A 407 -32.76 5.14 16.47
CA ASP A 407 -32.69 4.21 15.34
C ASP A 407 -31.72 3.05 15.55
N LEU A 408 -30.89 3.11 16.61
CA LEU A 408 -29.84 2.16 16.86
C LEU A 408 -30.26 1.15 17.93
N PRO A 409 -30.01 -0.17 17.74
CA PRO A 409 -30.34 -1.20 18.73
C PRO A 409 -29.39 -1.21 19.93
N PHE A 410 -28.37 -0.32 19.95
CA PHE A 410 -27.36 -0.22 20.99
C PHE A 410 -26.82 1.20 21.10
N ASN A 411 -26.24 1.54 22.24
CA ASN A 411 -25.52 2.82 22.39
C ASN A 411 -24.13 2.72 21.79
N VAL A 412 -23.86 3.54 20.76
CA VAL A 412 -22.55 3.58 20.09
C VAL A 412 -21.42 4.00 21.04
N GLU A 413 -21.72 4.78 22.08
CA GLU A 413 -20.74 5.27 23.07
C GLU A 413 -20.19 4.16 23.98
N ASP A 414 -20.85 3.00 24.02
CA ASP A 414 -20.33 1.83 24.73
C ASP A 414 -19.28 1.06 23.94
N TYR A 415 -18.94 1.51 22.74
CA TYR A 415 -18.03 0.85 21.81
C TYR A 415 -16.98 1.80 21.30
N ILE A 416 -15.83 1.24 20.89
CA ILE A 416 -14.81 1.93 20.10
C ILE A 416 -14.73 1.31 18.72
N PHE A 417 -14.53 2.16 17.71
CA PHE A 417 -14.27 1.70 16.34
C PHE A 417 -12.80 1.35 16.15
N THR A 418 -12.53 0.18 15.58
CA THR A 418 -11.21 -0.13 15.05
C THR A 418 -10.94 0.69 13.78
N THR A 419 -9.74 0.59 13.19
CA THR A 419 -9.42 1.30 11.94
C THR A 419 -10.30 0.87 10.76
N GLU A 420 -10.89 -0.33 10.80
CA GLU A 420 -11.87 -0.85 9.82
C GLU A 420 -13.33 -0.69 10.31
N ALA A 421 -13.55 0.23 11.24
CA ALA A 421 -14.87 0.50 11.84
C ALA A 421 -15.56 -0.72 12.48
N HIS A 422 -14.81 -1.72 12.92
CA HIS A 422 -15.37 -2.79 13.74
C HIS A 422 -15.58 -2.31 15.18
N LEU A 423 -16.70 -2.71 15.78
CA LEU A 423 -17.11 -2.26 17.11
C LEU A 423 -16.55 -3.20 18.19
N LEU A 424 -15.72 -2.67 19.08
CA LEU A 424 -15.24 -3.38 20.26
C LEU A 424 -15.83 -2.75 21.53
N PRO A 425 -16.41 -3.53 22.46
CA PRO A 425 -17.08 -2.99 23.61
C PRO A 425 -16.08 -2.44 24.63
N LEU A 426 -16.35 -1.27 25.20
CA LEU A 426 -15.53 -0.65 26.24
C LEU A 426 -15.53 -1.43 27.56
N SER A 427 -16.46 -2.36 27.72
CA SER A 427 -16.46 -3.31 28.87
C SER A 427 -15.23 -4.22 28.90
N LEU A 428 -14.45 -4.28 27.82
CA LEU A 428 -13.13 -4.95 27.79
C LEU A 428 -12.06 -4.23 28.63
N SER A 429 -12.30 -2.99 29.09
CA SER A 429 -11.37 -2.28 29.98
C SER A 429 -11.20 -3.03 31.31
N THR A 430 -9.96 -3.07 31.79
CA THR A 430 -9.66 -3.61 33.13
C THR A 430 -9.91 -2.61 34.27
N THR A 431 -10.09 -1.35 33.93
CA THR A 431 -10.38 -0.28 34.88
C THR A 431 -11.86 -0.39 35.25
N PRO A 432 -12.21 -0.57 36.55
CA PRO A 432 -13.61 -0.51 36.97
C PRO A 432 -14.16 0.87 36.55
N ARG A 433 -15.15 0.89 35.69
CA ARG A 433 -15.90 2.12 35.42
C ARG A 433 -16.47 2.60 36.71
N ALA A 434 -16.21 3.83 37.12
CA ALA A 434 -16.84 4.38 38.31
C ALA A 434 -18.37 4.19 38.16
N PRO A 435 -19.07 3.64 39.18
CA PRO A 435 -20.49 3.41 39.07
C PRO A 435 -21.17 4.74 38.74
N SER A 436 -21.97 4.75 37.67
CA SER A 436 -22.82 5.88 37.35
C SER A 436 -23.65 6.24 38.60
N PRO A 437 -23.68 7.49 39.04
CA PRO A 437 -24.44 7.84 40.22
C PRO A 437 -25.93 7.49 39.96
N PRO A 438 -26.62 6.92 40.96
CA PRO A 438 -28.02 6.57 40.80
C PRO A 438 -28.80 7.86 40.48
N ALA A 439 -29.71 7.76 39.54
CA ALA A 439 -30.50 8.87 38.96
C ALA A 439 -31.39 9.65 39.96
N ASN A 440 -31.27 9.43 41.27
CA ASN A 440 -32.02 10.12 42.28
C ASN A 440 -31.17 10.32 43.56
N SER A 441 -30.38 11.39 43.61
CA SER A 441 -29.99 11.99 44.90
C SER A 441 -29.96 13.51 44.75
N THR A 442 -31.07 14.12 45.14
CA THR A 442 -31.13 15.53 45.54
C THR A 442 -30.38 15.68 46.85
N SER A 443 -29.16 16.12 46.81
CA SER A 443 -28.49 16.77 47.92
C SER A 443 -27.51 17.80 47.36
N GLU A 444 -27.92 19.06 47.47
CA GLU A 444 -27.02 20.18 47.38
C GLU A 444 -26.03 20.08 48.54
N GLU A 445 -24.78 19.74 48.24
CA GLU A 445 -23.61 20.21 49.01
C GLU A 445 -22.33 19.59 48.44
N GLU A 446 -21.33 20.45 48.32
CA GLU A 446 -19.92 20.20 47.96
C GLU A 446 -19.62 20.15 46.48
N LEU A 447 -19.24 21.33 45.96
CA LEU A 447 -18.40 21.51 44.79
C LEU A 447 -17.04 20.87 45.04
N ASP A 448 -17.02 19.53 44.96
CA ASP A 448 -15.78 18.80 44.89
C ASP A 448 -15.51 18.48 43.39
N ASP A 449 -14.26 18.54 42.97
CA ASP A 449 -13.73 18.31 41.61
C ASP A 449 -14.10 16.93 41.02
N SER A 450 -14.92 16.16 41.70
CA SER A 450 -15.48 14.88 41.28
C SER A 450 -16.54 14.97 40.16
N ASN A 451 -16.99 16.15 39.82
CA ASN A 451 -17.94 16.42 38.73
C ASN A 451 -17.23 16.73 37.39
N PHE A 452 -16.02 16.26 37.19
CA PHE A 452 -15.45 16.22 35.86
C PHE A 452 -16.21 15.12 35.09
N ASP A 453 -17.27 15.57 34.39
CA ASP A 453 -17.95 14.75 33.42
C ASP A 453 -16.95 14.41 32.31
N TRP A 454 -16.47 13.17 32.27
CA TRP A 454 -15.52 12.64 31.30
C TRP A 454 -16.11 12.58 29.87
N THR A 455 -17.33 13.03 29.67
CA THR A 455 -17.91 13.24 28.35
C THR A 455 -17.17 14.38 27.68
N CYS A 456 -16.77 14.22 26.44
CA CYS A 456 -16.25 15.33 25.62
C CYS A 456 -17.26 16.47 25.66
N PRO A 457 -16.91 17.65 26.15
CA PRO A 457 -17.86 18.76 26.26
C PRO A 457 -18.41 19.03 24.87
N ASN A 458 -19.75 19.09 24.77
CA ASN A 458 -20.44 19.47 23.56
C ASN A 458 -19.83 20.79 23.07
N THR A 459 -19.31 20.84 21.84
CA THR A 459 -18.66 22.03 21.29
C THR A 459 -19.56 23.25 21.24
N ARG A 460 -20.90 23.09 21.29
CA ARG A 460 -21.85 24.18 21.49
C ARG A 460 -21.69 24.85 22.85
N LEU A 461 -21.20 24.13 23.86
CA LEU A 461 -20.88 24.70 25.17
C LEU A 461 -19.50 25.35 25.19
N LEU A 462 -18.53 24.78 24.45
CA LEU A 462 -17.19 25.36 24.29
C LEU A 462 -17.17 26.55 23.31
N PHE A 463 -18.03 26.48 22.29
CA PHE A 463 -18.11 27.47 21.22
C PHE A 463 -19.56 27.94 21.08
N PRO A 464 -20.09 28.74 22.03
CA PRO A 464 -21.48 29.19 22.00
C PRO A 464 -21.80 30.08 20.79
N ASP A 465 -20.80 30.63 20.13
CA ASP A 465 -20.97 31.42 18.90
C ASP A 465 -21.10 30.45 17.69
N PRO A 466 -22.28 30.32 17.06
CA PRO A 466 -22.49 29.49 15.88
C PRO A 466 -21.67 29.94 14.64
N ALA A 467 -21.13 31.18 14.67
CA ALA A 467 -20.25 31.67 13.62
C ALA A 467 -18.80 31.11 13.74
N PHE A 468 -18.39 30.62 14.91
CA PHE A 468 -17.03 30.17 15.14
C PHE A 468 -16.56 29.11 14.14
N PRO A 469 -17.27 28.01 13.92
CA PRO A 469 -16.85 27.02 12.90
C PRO A 469 -16.84 27.60 11.49
N ARG A 470 -17.77 28.49 11.16
CA ARG A 470 -17.80 29.18 9.87
C ARG A 470 -16.56 30.06 9.67
N ASN A 471 -16.18 30.83 10.70
CA ASN A 471 -15.00 31.68 10.66
C ASN A 471 -13.70 30.89 10.47
N LEU A 472 -13.64 29.64 10.91
CA LEU A 472 -12.53 28.74 10.65
C LEU A 472 -12.54 28.19 9.21
N ARG A 473 -13.71 27.88 8.65
CA ARG A 473 -13.86 27.26 7.33
C ARG A 473 -13.72 28.27 6.18
N ASP A 474 -14.26 29.48 6.32
CA ASP A 474 -14.33 30.46 5.23
C ASP A 474 -12.96 30.87 4.66
N PRO A 475 -11.90 31.12 5.46
CA PRO A 475 -10.58 31.38 4.92
C PRO A 475 -10.01 30.22 4.10
N ILE A 476 -10.24 28.99 4.56
CA ILE A 476 -9.74 27.76 3.90
C ILE A 476 -10.49 27.55 2.58
N ARG A 477 -11.81 27.66 2.60
CA ARG A 477 -12.65 27.61 1.40
C ARG A 477 -12.18 28.63 0.37
N SER A 478 -11.97 29.86 0.78
CA SER A 478 -11.48 30.93 -0.07
C SER A 478 -10.08 30.62 -0.63
N ALA A 479 -9.20 29.96 0.12
CA ALA A 479 -7.87 29.57 -0.34
C ALA A 479 -7.93 28.49 -1.40
N VAL A 480 -8.79 27.47 -1.22
CA VAL A 480 -8.96 26.39 -2.20
C VAL A 480 -9.70 26.85 -3.45
N ASP A 481 -10.75 27.66 -3.29
CA ASP A 481 -11.52 28.22 -4.41
C ASP A 481 -10.69 29.22 -5.23
N LYS A 482 -9.85 30.01 -4.56
CA LYS A 482 -8.91 30.96 -5.17
C LYS A 482 -7.61 30.34 -5.63
N SER A 483 -7.42 29.02 -5.49
CA SER A 483 -6.37 28.33 -6.22
C SER A 483 -6.69 28.42 -7.71
N CYS A 484 -6.80 29.66 -8.18
CA CYS A 484 -6.73 30.01 -9.57
C CYS A 484 -5.51 29.31 -10.16
N PRO A 485 -5.56 28.87 -11.43
CA PRO A 485 -4.33 28.68 -12.16
C PRO A 485 -3.51 29.93 -11.87
N ARG A 486 -2.31 29.79 -11.30
CA ARG A 486 -1.41 30.91 -11.03
C ARG A 486 -1.48 31.79 -12.25
N PRO A 487 -1.67 33.11 -12.12
CA PRO A 487 -1.68 33.98 -13.28
C PRO A 487 -0.45 33.60 -14.08
N ALA A 488 -0.64 33.23 -15.35
CA ALA A 488 0.49 32.93 -16.21
C ALA A 488 1.45 34.09 -16.01
N VAL A 489 2.63 33.81 -15.46
CA VAL A 489 3.64 34.86 -15.22
C VAL A 489 3.81 35.48 -16.59
N HIS A 490 3.35 36.71 -16.77
CA HIS A 490 3.54 37.46 -18.00
C HIS A 490 5.05 37.58 -18.14
N ARG A 491 5.63 36.67 -18.95
CA ARG A 491 7.02 36.82 -19.39
C ARG A 491 7.06 38.11 -20.16
N GLU A 492 7.80 39.06 -19.69
CA GLU A 492 8.07 40.26 -20.47
C GLU A 492 8.64 39.83 -21.81
N PRO A 493 8.13 40.35 -22.95
CA PRO A 493 8.64 40.03 -24.24
C PRO A 493 10.11 40.48 -24.31
N GLY A 494 11.04 39.56 -24.26
CA GLY A 494 12.48 39.83 -24.38
C GLY A 494 13.40 39.14 -23.39
N MET A 495 12.91 38.52 -22.30
CA MET A 495 13.76 37.76 -21.38
C MET A 495 13.58 36.27 -21.57
N GLY A 496 14.52 35.66 -22.24
CA GLY A 496 14.88 34.27 -22.00
C GLY A 496 14.35 33.26 -23.00
N ARG A 497 15.22 32.31 -23.31
CA ARG A 497 14.93 31.06 -24.04
C ARG A 497 13.69 30.37 -23.46
N PRO A 498 12.89 29.68 -24.30
CA PRO A 498 11.76 28.91 -23.83
C PRO A 498 12.23 27.92 -22.75
N PRO A 499 11.37 27.60 -21.72
CA PRO A 499 11.74 26.63 -20.70
C PRO A 499 12.06 25.29 -21.35
N LEU A 500 13.06 24.60 -20.83
CA LEU A 500 13.40 23.25 -21.23
C LEU A 500 12.22 22.33 -20.86
N ARG A 501 11.71 21.59 -21.83
CA ARG A 501 10.69 20.57 -21.60
C ARG A 501 11.34 19.20 -21.44
N ALA A 502 10.69 18.33 -20.69
CA ALA A 502 11.20 17.00 -20.43
C ALA A 502 11.41 16.16 -21.71
N GLN A 503 10.50 16.30 -22.69
CA GLN A 503 10.61 15.62 -23.99
C GLN A 503 11.79 16.08 -24.83
N ASP A 504 12.27 17.31 -24.64
CA ASP A 504 13.38 17.90 -25.38
C ASP A 504 14.73 17.74 -24.67
N PHE A 505 14.70 17.17 -23.46
CA PHE A 505 15.90 17.03 -22.64
C PHE A 505 16.88 15.99 -23.19
N MET A 506 18.10 16.39 -23.35
CA MET A 506 19.24 15.51 -23.71
C MET A 506 20.33 15.61 -22.65
N ALA A 507 20.63 14.49 -21.99
CA ALA A 507 21.60 14.44 -20.89
C ALA A 507 23.03 14.80 -21.31
N ASN A 508 23.36 14.70 -22.60
CA ASN A 508 24.69 15.01 -23.16
C ASN A 508 24.81 16.46 -23.68
N ASN A 509 23.73 17.27 -23.56
CA ASN A 509 23.75 18.65 -24.01
C ASN A 509 24.14 19.60 -22.87
N PRO A 510 25.30 20.29 -22.94
CA PRO A 510 25.75 21.20 -21.89
C PRO A 510 24.77 22.34 -21.59
N ASP A 511 24.08 22.86 -22.62
CA ASP A 511 23.10 23.93 -22.47
C ASP A 511 21.88 23.46 -21.67
N HIS A 512 21.44 22.21 -21.86
CA HIS A 512 20.34 21.63 -21.10
C HIS A 512 20.73 21.40 -19.64
N LEU A 513 21.97 20.98 -19.37
CA LEU A 513 22.48 20.80 -18.01
C LEU A 513 22.58 22.13 -17.27
N GLU A 514 23.02 23.20 -17.96
CA GLU A 514 23.05 24.55 -17.36
C GLU A 514 21.63 25.08 -17.10
N LEU A 515 20.68 24.83 -18.00
CA LEU A 515 19.26 25.18 -17.78
C LEU A 515 18.69 24.44 -16.56
N LEU A 516 18.97 23.13 -16.39
CA LEU A 516 18.58 22.36 -15.21
C LEU A 516 19.15 22.97 -13.94
N ARG A 517 20.47 23.30 -13.95
CA ARG A 517 21.12 23.93 -12.79
C ARG A 517 20.46 25.27 -12.43
N ARG A 518 20.13 26.11 -13.44
CA ARG A 518 19.42 27.36 -13.22
C ARG A 518 18.01 27.18 -12.66
N MET A 519 17.35 26.08 -12.99
CA MET A 519 16.05 25.67 -12.46
C MET A 519 16.13 25.01 -11.07
N GLY A 520 17.35 24.85 -10.52
CA GLY A 520 17.59 24.18 -9.24
C GLY A 520 17.45 22.66 -9.34
N VAL A 521 17.62 22.07 -10.53
CA VAL A 521 17.55 20.61 -10.75
C VAL A 521 18.98 20.08 -10.89
N SER A 522 19.32 19.09 -10.07
CA SER A 522 20.60 18.41 -10.06
C SER A 522 20.47 16.96 -10.53
N LEU A 523 21.43 16.48 -11.30
CA LEU A 523 21.56 15.07 -11.67
C LEU A 523 22.48 14.36 -10.67
N ILE A 524 21.98 13.31 -10.06
CA ILE A 524 22.77 12.46 -9.16
C ILE A 524 22.94 11.11 -9.83
N HIS A 525 24.17 10.75 -10.09
CA HIS A 525 24.51 9.41 -10.57
C HIS A 525 24.60 8.47 -9.38
N LEU A 526 23.74 7.46 -9.36
CA LEU A 526 23.74 6.42 -8.34
C LEU A 526 24.79 5.36 -8.68
N LYS A 527 25.28 4.63 -7.66
CA LYS A 527 26.28 3.58 -7.83
C LYS A 527 25.84 2.42 -8.73
N ASP A 528 24.53 2.26 -8.90
CA ASP A 528 23.89 1.25 -9.76
C ASP A 528 23.70 1.72 -11.21
N GLY A 529 24.28 2.86 -11.59
CA GLY A 529 24.20 3.42 -12.94
C GLY A 529 22.91 4.17 -13.26
N ARG A 530 21.95 4.23 -12.32
CA ARG A 530 20.74 5.05 -12.48
C ARG A 530 21.05 6.52 -12.27
N VAL A 531 20.32 7.36 -12.98
CA VAL A 531 20.39 8.82 -12.81
C VAL A 531 19.14 9.27 -12.08
N GLN A 532 19.31 9.93 -10.94
CA GLN A 532 18.24 10.53 -10.18
C GLN A 532 18.25 12.05 -10.40
N LEU A 533 17.10 12.61 -10.73
CA LEU A 533 16.88 14.05 -10.77
C LEU A 533 16.38 14.52 -9.39
N VAL A 534 17.01 15.53 -8.84
CA VAL A 534 16.62 16.13 -7.56
C VAL A 534 16.48 17.63 -7.74
N GLN A 535 15.31 18.17 -7.40
CA GLN A 535 15.08 19.61 -7.45
C GLN A 535 15.20 20.23 -6.06
N HIS A 536 15.95 21.32 -5.98
CA HIS A 536 16.04 22.21 -4.83
C HIS A 536 15.59 23.61 -5.24
N ALA A 537 14.33 23.96 -4.96
CA ALA A 537 13.77 25.25 -5.35
C ALA A 537 14.58 26.45 -4.83
N THR A 538 15.27 26.30 -3.67
CA THR A 538 16.14 27.32 -3.08
C THR A 538 17.46 27.53 -3.85
N GLN A 539 17.83 26.59 -4.73
CA GLN A 539 19.05 26.69 -5.57
C GLN A 539 18.75 27.24 -6.97
N ALA A 540 17.47 27.44 -7.28
CA ALA A 540 17.07 28.07 -8.51
C ALA A 540 17.45 29.56 -8.52
N VAL A 541 17.81 30.07 -9.72
CA VAL A 541 18.27 31.49 -9.86
C VAL A 541 17.13 32.50 -9.66
N SER A 542 15.87 32.06 -9.72
CA SER A 542 14.68 32.89 -9.47
C SER A 542 13.47 32.00 -9.14
N ALA A 543 12.41 32.59 -8.58
CA ALA A 543 11.15 31.89 -8.35
C ALA A 543 10.53 31.33 -9.65
N VAL A 544 10.64 32.07 -10.75
CA VAL A 544 10.20 31.61 -12.07
C VAL A 544 11.00 30.39 -12.55
N ALA A 545 12.32 30.43 -12.36
CA ALA A 545 13.17 29.29 -12.72
C ALA A 545 12.88 28.05 -11.83
N ALA A 546 12.56 28.24 -10.56
CA ALA A 546 12.12 27.17 -9.68
C ALA A 546 10.79 26.53 -10.14
N GLU A 547 9.85 27.33 -10.62
CA GLU A 547 8.61 26.84 -11.22
C GLU A 547 8.82 26.07 -12.51
N ASP A 548 9.68 26.58 -13.38
CA ASP A 548 10.07 25.87 -14.60
C ASP A 548 10.71 24.52 -14.26
N GLY A 549 11.53 24.46 -13.20
CA GLY A 549 12.12 23.23 -12.68
C GLY A 549 11.07 22.24 -12.16
N MET A 550 10.08 22.72 -11.41
CA MET A 550 8.98 21.86 -10.93
C MET A 550 8.17 21.29 -12.10
N ARG A 551 7.87 22.10 -13.09
CA ARG A 551 7.17 21.65 -14.31
C ARG A 551 7.98 20.59 -15.06
N PHE A 552 9.27 20.84 -15.23
CA PHE A 552 10.19 19.88 -15.87
C PHE A 552 10.20 18.54 -15.14
N MET A 553 10.32 18.56 -13.79
CA MET A 553 10.28 17.34 -12.97
C MET A 553 8.95 16.58 -13.10
N GLN A 554 7.84 17.31 -13.15
CA GLN A 554 6.52 16.70 -13.36
C GLN A 554 6.41 16.05 -14.74
N GLU A 555 6.83 16.75 -15.80
CA GLU A 555 6.86 16.19 -17.17
C GLU A 555 7.78 14.94 -17.24
N MET A 556 8.93 14.96 -16.55
CA MET A 556 9.82 13.79 -16.47
C MET A 556 9.18 12.58 -15.77
N MET A 557 8.41 12.82 -14.71
CA MET A 557 7.67 11.75 -14.02
C MET A 557 6.55 11.19 -14.92
N GLU A 558 5.85 12.03 -15.64
CA GLU A 558 4.81 11.62 -16.59
C GLU A 558 5.40 10.78 -17.73
N LEU A 559 6.52 11.21 -18.32
CA LEU A 559 7.24 10.45 -19.34
C LEU A 559 7.77 9.11 -18.80
N SER A 560 8.35 9.10 -17.61
CA SER A 560 8.81 7.87 -16.96
C SER A 560 7.64 6.90 -16.71
N SER A 561 6.49 7.42 -16.27
CA SER A 561 5.28 6.61 -16.06
C SER A 561 4.71 6.06 -17.37
N GLN A 562 4.75 6.85 -18.47
CA GLN A 562 4.36 6.39 -19.80
C GLN A 562 5.31 5.30 -20.31
N GLN A 563 6.62 5.51 -20.16
CA GLN A 563 7.62 4.49 -20.52
C GLN A 563 7.47 3.20 -19.72
N GLN A 564 7.10 3.26 -18.44
CA GLN A 564 6.79 2.06 -17.66
C GLN A 564 5.55 1.32 -18.17
N LYS A 565 4.55 2.02 -18.68
CA LYS A 565 3.36 1.40 -19.31
C LYS A 565 3.65 0.79 -20.66
N GLU A 566 4.68 1.26 -21.36
CA GLU A 566 5.13 0.77 -22.65
C GLU A 566 6.24 -0.28 -22.56
N GLN A 567 6.59 -0.71 -21.34
CA GLN A 567 7.60 -1.76 -21.17
C GLN A 567 7.17 -3.03 -21.89
N LEU A 568 8.01 -3.47 -22.82
CA LEU A 568 7.86 -4.76 -23.46
C LEU A 568 7.97 -5.87 -22.42
N PRO A 569 7.17 -6.94 -22.52
CA PRO A 569 7.23 -8.05 -21.60
C PRO A 569 8.62 -8.71 -21.62
N PRO A 570 9.02 -9.38 -20.52
CA PRO A 570 10.30 -10.08 -20.45
C PRO A 570 10.43 -11.14 -21.52
N ARG A 571 11.66 -11.36 -21.97
CA ARG A 571 12.06 -12.42 -22.91
C ARG A 571 12.83 -13.49 -22.15
N ALA A 572 13.18 -14.58 -22.86
CA ALA A 572 13.94 -15.68 -22.29
C ALA A 572 15.14 -16.04 -23.17
N VAL A 573 16.29 -16.27 -22.52
CA VAL A 573 17.41 -17.02 -23.08
C VAL A 573 17.37 -18.42 -22.48
N GLN A 574 17.16 -19.43 -23.31
CA GLN A 574 17.03 -20.82 -22.86
C GLN A 574 18.29 -21.60 -23.29
N ILE A 575 19.09 -22.05 -22.33
CA ILE A 575 20.17 -22.99 -22.59
C ILE A 575 19.52 -24.36 -22.84
N ILE A 576 19.72 -24.94 -24.04
CA ILE A 576 19.01 -26.13 -24.46
C ILE A 576 19.45 -27.38 -23.69
N SER A 577 20.75 -27.48 -23.40
CA SER A 577 21.34 -28.65 -22.77
C SER A 577 22.45 -28.19 -21.83
N HIS A 578 22.11 -27.87 -20.59
CA HIS A 578 23.10 -27.61 -19.55
C HIS A 578 23.53 -28.93 -18.92
N PRO A 579 24.84 -29.19 -18.73
CA PRO A 579 25.35 -30.50 -18.31
C PRO A 579 24.80 -30.99 -16.97
N PHE A 580 24.58 -30.10 -16.03
CA PHE A 580 24.10 -30.46 -14.68
C PHE A 580 22.58 -30.28 -14.49
N PHE A 581 21.99 -29.31 -15.20
CA PHE A 581 20.60 -28.88 -14.96
C PHE A 581 19.66 -29.15 -16.14
N GLY A 582 20.18 -29.74 -17.24
CA GLY A 582 19.38 -29.97 -18.44
C GLY A 582 19.03 -28.62 -19.12
N ARG A 583 17.74 -28.34 -19.27
CA ARG A 583 17.28 -27.09 -19.87
C ARG A 583 17.20 -26.00 -18.83
N VAL A 584 17.91 -24.88 -19.01
CA VAL A 584 17.91 -23.70 -18.11
C VAL A 584 17.27 -22.54 -18.83
N VAL A 585 16.32 -21.85 -18.17
CA VAL A 585 15.62 -20.69 -18.70
C VAL A 585 16.03 -19.44 -17.90
N LEU A 586 16.70 -18.51 -18.57
CA LEU A 586 17.17 -17.25 -18.00
C LEU A 586 16.23 -16.12 -18.41
N THR A 587 15.76 -15.32 -17.46
CA THR A 587 14.92 -14.15 -17.73
C THR A 587 15.78 -13.06 -18.37
N ALA A 588 15.32 -12.54 -19.51
CA ALA A 588 16.07 -11.56 -20.30
C ALA A 588 15.24 -10.29 -20.58
N GLY A 589 15.92 -9.16 -20.60
CA GLY A 589 15.33 -7.87 -21.01
C GLY A 589 15.26 -7.74 -22.53
N PRO A 590 14.17 -7.17 -23.09
CA PRO A 590 14.02 -6.93 -24.51
C PRO A 590 14.80 -5.71 -25.00
N ALA A 591 15.04 -5.61 -26.30
CA ALA A 591 15.42 -4.37 -26.98
C ALA A 591 14.19 -3.68 -27.58
N GLN A 592 14.22 -2.36 -27.64
CA GLN A 592 13.20 -1.53 -28.31
C GLN A 592 13.40 -1.46 -29.84
N PHE A 593 14.41 -2.14 -30.34
CA PHE A 593 14.79 -2.19 -31.75
C PHE A 593 15.12 -3.64 -32.16
N GLY A 594 15.26 -3.87 -33.45
CA GLY A 594 15.51 -5.20 -34.00
C GLY A 594 14.24 -6.07 -34.08
N THR A 595 14.43 -7.37 -34.33
CA THR A 595 13.30 -8.29 -34.48
C THR A 595 12.64 -8.55 -33.11
N ASP A 596 11.33 -8.29 -33.01
CA ASP A 596 10.52 -8.59 -31.85
C ASP A 596 10.20 -10.09 -31.75
N LEU A 597 10.79 -10.75 -30.78
CA LEU A 597 10.62 -12.19 -30.52
C LEU A 597 9.20 -12.58 -30.06
N SER A 598 8.37 -11.62 -29.62
CA SER A 598 6.97 -11.92 -29.27
C SER A 598 6.13 -12.32 -30.50
N LYS A 599 6.56 -11.89 -31.68
CA LYS A 599 5.90 -12.21 -32.95
C LYS A 599 6.44 -13.49 -33.61
N SER A 600 7.50 -14.09 -33.03
CA SER A 600 8.14 -15.29 -33.55
C SER A 600 7.61 -16.54 -32.86
N ILE A 601 7.01 -17.45 -33.60
CA ILE A 601 6.49 -18.74 -33.08
C ILE A 601 7.62 -19.68 -32.69
N THR A 602 8.81 -19.57 -33.28
CA THR A 602 9.92 -20.51 -33.10
C THR A 602 11.09 -19.98 -32.32
N GLY A 603 11.17 -18.65 -32.14
CA GLY A 603 12.36 -17.99 -31.59
C GLY A 603 13.58 -18.08 -32.51
N VAL A 604 14.77 -17.75 -31.96
CA VAL A 604 16.06 -17.86 -32.66
C VAL A 604 16.96 -18.83 -31.92
N ARG A 605 17.32 -19.94 -32.57
CA ARG A 605 18.13 -21.01 -31.98
C ARG A 605 19.51 -21.02 -32.61
N GLY A 606 20.56 -21.15 -31.81
CA GLY A 606 21.93 -21.19 -32.31
C GLY A 606 22.99 -21.39 -31.21
N PHE A 607 24.20 -21.67 -31.64
CA PHE A 607 25.35 -21.75 -30.75
C PHE A 607 25.82 -20.34 -30.36
N VAL A 608 26.26 -20.20 -29.10
CA VAL A 608 26.77 -18.94 -28.59
C VAL A 608 28.27 -18.81 -28.85
N THR A 609 28.68 -17.62 -29.26
CA THR A 609 30.09 -17.25 -29.43
C THR A 609 30.37 -15.87 -28.79
N VAL A 610 31.42 -15.79 -27.98
CA VAL A 610 31.83 -14.50 -27.40
C VAL A 610 32.43 -13.63 -28.50
N ALA A 611 31.95 -12.38 -28.60
CA ALA A 611 32.45 -11.41 -29.56
C ALA A 611 33.85 -10.89 -29.17
N GLU A 612 34.70 -10.63 -30.15
CA GLU A 612 36.00 -9.98 -29.97
C GLU A 612 36.12 -8.74 -30.84
N PRO A 613 36.14 -7.54 -30.26
CA PRO A 613 36.21 -7.24 -28.81
C PRO A 613 34.90 -7.56 -28.09
N TYR A 614 34.97 -7.99 -26.82
CA TYR A 614 33.81 -8.40 -26.05
C TYR A 614 32.78 -7.28 -25.88
N SER A 615 33.24 -6.03 -25.88
CA SER A 615 32.33 -4.86 -25.87
C SER A 615 31.45 -4.75 -27.13
N GLY A 616 31.90 -5.32 -28.27
CA GLY A 616 31.18 -5.21 -29.55
C GLY A 616 31.09 -3.78 -30.10
N CYS A 617 31.97 -2.88 -29.65
CA CYS A 617 31.97 -1.46 -30.05
C CYS A 617 32.88 -1.15 -31.23
N ALA A 618 33.47 -2.15 -31.87
CA ALA A 618 34.25 -2.08 -33.09
C ALA A 618 33.94 -3.30 -33.97
N GLU A 619 34.47 -3.31 -35.18
CA GLU A 619 34.38 -4.49 -36.07
C GLU A 619 34.98 -5.70 -35.39
N LEU A 620 34.29 -6.83 -35.49
CA LEU A 620 34.71 -8.04 -34.78
C LEU A 620 35.90 -8.70 -35.45
N SER A 621 36.96 -8.94 -34.68
CA SER A 621 38.15 -9.67 -35.15
C SER A 621 37.87 -11.14 -35.41
N ASN A 622 36.87 -11.70 -34.70
CA ASN A 622 36.45 -13.09 -34.82
C ASN A 622 35.13 -13.27 -35.62
N ALA A 623 34.84 -12.38 -36.61
CA ALA A 623 33.62 -12.40 -37.39
C ALA A 623 33.32 -13.77 -38.04
N ALA A 624 34.32 -14.50 -38.50
CA ALA A 624 34.17 -15.83 -39.09
C ALA A 624 33.61 -16.89 -38.10
N PHE A 625 33.86 -16.71 -36.79
CA PHE A 625 33.34 -17.59 -35.74
C PHE A 625 31.97 -17.15 -35.26
N VAL A 626 31.58 -15.87 -35.47
CA VAL A 626 30.28 -15.31 -35.11
C VAL A 626 29.24 -15.57 -36.19
N GLN A 627 29.66 -15.76 -37.43
CA GLN A 627 28.78 -15.99 -38.57
C GLN A 627 27.85 -17.21 -38.34
N GLY A 628 26.52 -16.96 -38.42
CA GLY A 628 25.50 -18.00 -38.22
C GLY A 628 25.31 -18.39 -36.75
N ARG A 629 25.90 -17.66 -35.78
CA ARG A 629 25.83 -17.93 -34.35
C ARG A 629 25.18 -16.77 -33.59
N ILE A 630 24.92 -16.95 -32.29
CA ILE A 630 24.43 -15.92 -31.40
C ILE A 630 25.64 -15.27 -30.73
N ALA A 631 25.83 -13.96 -30.93
CA ALA A 631 26.96 -13.23 -30.38
C ALA A 631 26.71 -12.86 -28.91
N LEU A 632 27.71 -13.11 -28.05
CA LEU A 632 27.69 -12.71 -26.66
C LEU A 632 28.57 -11.49 -26.46
N LEU A 633 28.01 -10.46 -25.82
CA LEU A 633 28.59 -9.12 -25.68
C LEU A 633 28.51 -8.66 -24.23
N GLN A 634 29.39 -7.70 -23.86
CA GLN A 634 29.34 -6.99 -22.58
C GLN A 634 28.68 -5.62 -22.75
N ARG A 635 27.93 -5.19 -21.72
CA ARG A 635 27.41 -3.82 -21.60
C ARG A 635 28.54 -2.80 -21.50
N GLY A 636 28.24 -1.55 -21.85
CA GLY A 636 29.19 -0.42 -21.74
C GLY A 636 29.89 -0.05 -23.04
N GLN A 637 30.66 1.01 -23.00
CA GLN A 637 31.49 1.62 -24.05
C GLN A 637 30.77 2.24 -25.24
N CYS A 638 29.71 1.64 -25.79
CA CYS A 638 28.90 2.18 -26.88
C CYS A 638 27.43 1.77 -26.75
N MET A 639 26.58 2.34 -27.60
CA MET A 639 25.15 2.11 -27.57
C MET A 639 24.77 0.70 -28.02
N PHE A 640 23.65 0.17 -27.51
CA PHE A 640 23.20 -1.19 -27.84
C PHE A 640 22.92 -1.39 -29.35
N ALA A 641 22.33 -0.38 -30.00
CA ALA A 641 22.08 -0.44 -31.44
C ALA A 641 23.40 -0.50 -32.25
N GLU A 642 24.44 0.20 -31.80
CA GLU A 642 25.76 0.16 -32.43
C GLU A 642 26.40 -1.22 -32.29
N LYS A 643 26.36 -1.82 -31.09
CA LYS A 643 26.81 -3.20 -30.86
C LYS A 643 26.10 -4.17 -31.81
N THR A 644 24.79 -3.97 -31.98
CA THR A 644 23.98 -4.86 -32.83
C THR A 644 24.35 -4.74 -34.29
N ARG A 645 24.67 -3.53 -34.78
CA ARG A 645 25.17 -3.31 -36.16
C ARG A 645 26.50 -4.03 -36.39
N HIS A 646 27.41 -4.05 -35.41
CA HIS A 646 28.70 -4.75 -35.56
C HIS A 646 28.53 -6.28 -35.62
N ILE A 647 27.68 -6.86 -34.75
CA ILE A 647 27.43 -8.30 -34.81
C ILE A 647 26.63 -8.70 -36.05
N MET A 648 25.74 -7.84 -36.53
CA MET A 648 24.97 -8.05 -37.75
C MET A 648 25.90 -8.05 -38.98
N LYS A 649 26.87 -7.11 -39.02
CA LYS A 649 27.90 -7.05 -40.05
C LYS A 649 28.79 -8.29 -40.03
N ALA A 650 29.02 -8.90 -38.87
CA ALA A 650 29.74 -10.16 -38.73
C ALA A 650 28.89 -11.41 -39.05
N GLY A 651 27.61 -11.24 -39.45
CA GLY A 651 26.73 -12.32 -39.84
C GLY A 651 26.13 -13.13 -38.69
N ALA A 652 26.01 -12.56 -37.47
CA ALA A 652 25.31 -13.16 -36.36
C ALA A 652 23.82 -13.33 -36.68
N ILE A 653 23.16 -14.31 -36.04
CA ILE A 653 21.71 -14.54 -36.14
C ILE A 653 20.93 -13.94 -34.96
N GLY A 654 21.60 -13.52 -33.91
CA GLY A 654 21.07 -12.88 -32.72
C GLY A 654 22.16 -12.43 -31.77
N GLY A 655 21.84 -11.67 -30.73
CA GLY A 655 22.79 -11.20 -29.74
C GLY A 655 22.27 -11.28 -28.31
N ILE A 656 23.21 -11.47 -27.38
CA ILE A 656 22.98 -11.43 -25.95
C ILE A 656 23.98 -10.43 -25.33
N VAL A 657 23.49 -9.46 -24.58
CA VAL A 657 24.33 -8.50 -23.85
C VAL A 657 24.27 -8.83 -22.36
N ILE A 658 25.42 -9.05 -21.75
CA ILE A 658 25.54 -9.27 -20.31
C ILE A 658 25.87 -7.94 -19.61
N ASP A 659 25.24 -7.72 -18.47
CA ASP A 659 25.50 -6.57 -17.61
C ASP A 659 26.95 -6.58 -17.10
N ASP A 660 27.55 -5.43 -16.96
CA ASP A 660 28.89 -5.23 -16.41
C ASP A 660 28.89 -5.05 -14.87
N ASN A 661 27.72 -4.93 -14.25
CA ASN A 661 27.56 -4.81 -12.80
C ASN A 661 27.45 -6.18 -12.14
N GLU A 662 28.49 -6.64 -11.47
CA GLU A 662 28.61 -7.97 -10.82
C GLU A 662 27.50 -8.26 -9.78
N GLY A 663 26.85 -7.24 -9.22
CA GLY A 663 25.75 -7.38 -8.25
C GLY A 663 24.36 -7.52 -8.88
N SER A 664 24.21 -7.34 -10.19
CA SER A 664 22.90 -7.30 -10.84
C SER A 664 22.30 -8.69 -11.04
N SER A 665 20.97 -8.79 -10.85
CA SER A 665 20.16 -10.01 -11.06
C SER A 665 18.72 -9.65 -11.41
N SER A 666 18.07 -10.49 -12.19
CA SER A 666 16.63 -10.35 -12.51
C SER A 666 15.72 -10.47 -11.30
N ASP A 667 16.22 -11.04 -10.17
CA ASP A 667 15.46 -11.16 -8.93
C ASP A 667 15.47 -9.89 -8.08
N THR A 668 16.47 -9.03 -8.26
CA THR A 668 16.71 -7.85 -7.41
C THR A 668 16.56 -6.53 -8.13
N ALA A 669 16.59 -6.53 -9.46
CA ALA A 669 16.49 -5.32 -10.27
C ALA A 669 15.25 -5.36 -11.18
N PRO A 670 14.61 -4.21 -11.45
CA PRO A 670 13.55 -4.14 -12.44
C PRO A 670 14.08 -4.53 -13.82
N LEU A 671 13.22 -5.11 -14.64
CA LEU A 671 13.60 -5.57 -15.98
C LEU A 671 14.22 -4.42 -16.78
N PHE A 672 15.43 -4.65 -17.30
CA PHE A 672 16.13 -3.67 -18.12
C PHE A 672 15.71 -3.81 -19.58
N GLN A 673 15.27 -2.71 -20.16
CA GLN A 673 14.92 -2.62 -21.57
C GLN A 673 15.98 -1.79 -22.31
N MET A 674 16.59 -2.37 -23.35
CA MET A 674 17.62 -1.70 -24.13
C MET A 674 17.00 -0.68 -25.08
N ALA A 675 17.34 0.60 -24.91
CA ALA A 675 16.91 1.68 -25.78
C ALA A 675 17.77 1.76 -27.05
N GLY A 676 17.20 2.35 -28.11
CA GLY A 676 17.93 2.73 -29.31
C GLY A 676 18.92 3.89 -29.05
N ASP A 677 19.70 4.22 -30.06
CA ASP A 677 20.75 5.27 -30.02
C ASP A 677 20.25 6.68 -30.40
N GLY A 678 18.91 6.88 -30.44
CA GLY A 678 18.30 8.16 -30.87
C GLY A 678 18.37 8.40 -32.38
N ARG A 679 18.94 7.47 -33.16
CA ARG A 679 18.91 7.45 -34.62
C ARG A 679 17.85 6.49 -35.12
N ASN A 680 17.52 6.54 -36.40
CA ASN A 680 16.68 5.51 -36.99
C ASN A 680 17.35 4.13 -36.82
N THR A 681 16.63 3.16 -36.24
CA THR A 681 17.09 1.80 -35.99
C THR A 681 16.40 0.77 -36.91
N ASP A 682 15.75 1.23 -37.98
CA ASP A 682 15.08 0.35 -38.98
C ASP A 682 16.06 -0.55 -39.72
N ASP A 683 17.34 -0.17 -39.72
CA ASP A 683 18.45 -0.96 -40.26
C ASP A 683 18.83 -2.16 -39.38
N VAL A 684 18.41 -2.17 -38.11
CA VAL A 684 18.75 -3.23 -37.16
C VAL A 684 17.66 -4.30 -37.19
N THR A 685 17.99 -5.46 -37.75
CA THR A 685 17.04 -6.58 -37.94
C THR A 685 17.29 -7.76 -37.01
N LEU A 686 18.38 -7.79 -36.26
CA LEU A 686 18.68 -8.88 -35.34
C LEU A 686 17.96 -8.72 -34.00
N PRO A 687 17.47 -9.82 -33.38
CA PRO A 687 17.00 -9.81 -32.01
C PRO A 687 18.19 -9.66 -31.06
N LEU A 688 18.08 -8.74 -30.08
CA LEU A 688 19.05 -8.53 -29.02
C LEU A 688 18.34 -8.69 -27.68
N LEU A 689 18.94 -9.49 -26.78
CA LEU A 689 18.45 -9.71 -25.43
C LEU A 689 19.48 -9.29 -24.38
N PHE A 690 19.01 -8.80 -23.24
CA PHE A 690 19.84 -8.39 -22.12
C PHE A 690 19.73 -9.38 -20.97
N LEU A 691 20.87 -9.81 -20.44
CA LEU A 691 20.97 -10.61 -19.20
C LEU A 691 21.65 -9.79 -18.13
N PHE A 692 21.13 -9.79 -16.91
CA PHE A 692 21.86 -9.32 -15.75
C PHE A 692 23.08 -10.18 -15.50
N TYR A 693 24.03 -9.67 -14.71
CA TYR A 693 25.33 -10.31 -14.51
C TYR A 693 25.22 -11.75 -13.98
N LYS A 694 24.36 -12.00 -12.99
CA LYS A 694 24.19 -13.34 -12.42
C LYS A 694 23.66 -14.35 -13.43
N GLU A 695 22.65 -13.98 -14.20
CA GLU A 695 22.07 -14.81 -15.25
C GLU A 695 23.07 -14.99 -16.40
N GLY A 696 23.76 -13.93 -16.78
CA GLY A 696 24.81 -13.96 -17.79
C GLY A 696 26.01 -14.83 -17.40
N ASN A 697 26.35 -14.85 -16.11
CA ASN A 697 27.46 -15.67 -15.61
C ASN A 697 27.17 -17.18 -15.71
N ILE A 698 25.91 -17.60 -15.54
CA ILE A 698 25.50 -19.00 -15.77
C ILE A 698 25.81 -19.42 -17.22
N LEU A 699 25.56 -18.54 -18.20
CA LEU A 699 25.88 -18.80 -19.60
C LEU A 699 27.39 -18.80 -19.85
N LEU A 700 28.13 -17.86 -19.23
CA LEU A 700 29.60 -17.80 -19.35
C LEU A 700 30.30 -19.00 -18.72
N GLU A 701 29.80 -19.51 -17.60
CA GLU A 701 30.31 -20.73 -16.96
C GLU A 701 30.06 -21.95 -17.85
N ALA A 702 28.87 -22.07 -18.42
CA ALA A 702 28.58 -23.13 -19.38
C ALA A 702 29.54 -23.10 -20.59
N LEU A 703 29.87 -21.91 -21.09
CA LEU A 703 30.82 -21.73 -22.23
C LEU A 703 32.28 -22.04 -21.85
N LYS A 704 32.68 -21.90 -20.57
CA LYS A 704 34.00 -22.29 -20.09
C LYS A 704 34.19 -23.82 -20.04
N GLU A 705 33.13 -24.54 -19.67
CA GLU A 705 33.17 -25.99 -19.52
C GLU A 705 32.95 -26.74 -20.87
N TYR A 706 32.17 -26.11 -21.77
CA TYR A 706 31.80 -26.75 -23.05
C TYR A 706 32.13 -25.81 -24.21
N ARG A 707 32.79 -26.37 -25.22
CA ARG A 707 33.16 -25.62 -26.43
C ARG A 707 32.01 -25.10 -27.25
N GLU A 708 30.83 -25.72 -27.12
CA GLU A 708 29.63 -25.34 -27.87
C GLU A 708 28.41 -25.39 -26.95
N VAL A 709 27.79 -24.24 -26.70
CA VAL A 709 26.56 -24.09 -25.93
C VAL A 709 25.48 -23.59 -26.86
N GLU A 710 24.42 -24.36 -26.99
CA GLU A 710 23.28 -24.00 -27.82
C GLU A 710 22.20 -23.33 -26.98
N VAL A 711 21.67 -22.21 -27.46
CA VAL A 711 20.61 -21.46 -26.79
C VAL A 711 19.46 -21.15 -27.73
N LEU A 712 18.28 -20.91 -27.14
CA LEU A 712 17.08 -20.41 -27.81
C LEU A 712 16.73 -19.05 -27.24
N LEU A 713 16.69 -18.01 -28.09
CA LEU A 713 16.14 -16.70 -27.78
C LEU A 713 14.64 -16.73 -28.08
N SER A 714 13.79 -16.49 -27.06
CA SER A 714 12.34 -16.67 -27.21
C SER A 714 11.54 -15.70 -26.36
N ASP A 715 10.24 -15.63 -26.60
CA ASP A 715 9.30 -15.03 -25.65
C ASP A 715 9.23 -15.88 -24.37
N LYS A 716 9.13 -15.24 -23.21
CA LYS A 716 9.01 -15.92 -21.91
C LYS A 716 7.77 -16.82 -21.84
N ASN A 717 6.73 -16.49 -22.58
CA ASN A 717 5.47 -17.25 -22.63
C ASN A 717 5.51 -18.49 -23.51
N MET A 718 6.57 -18.74 -24.26
CA MET A 718 6.74 -19.99 -25.01
C MET A 718 7.06 -21.14 -24.07
N GLY A 719 6.02 -21.82 -23.61
CA GLY A 719 6.13 -23.14 -23.03
C GLY A 719 6.75 -24.15 -24.05
N PRO A 720 7.17 -25.32 -23.61
CA PRO A 720 7.74 -26.31 -24.51
C PRO A 720 6.71 -26.66 -25.59
N TYR A 721 7.00 -26.35 -26.84
CA TYR A 721 6.28 -26.92 -27.97
C TYR A 721 6.57 -28.45 -27.96
N PHE A 722 5.61 -29.23 -27.49
CA PHE A 722 5.53 -30.63 -27.84
C PHE A 722 5.08 -30.69 -29.30
N SER A 723 6.00 -31.03 -30.20
CA SER A 723 5.62 -31.59 -31.48
C SER A 723 4.76 -32.81 -31.18
N SER A 724 3.56 -32.82 -31.76
CA SER A 724 2.64 -33.93 -31.76
C SER A 724 3.33 -35.24 -32.20
N LEU A 725 3.64 -36.08 -31.23
CA LEU A 725 3.76 -37.52 -31.38
C LEU A 725 3.12 -38.09 -30.12
N GLU A 726 1.90 -38.57 -30.34
CA GLU A 726 1.17 -39.41 -29.39
C GLU A 726 2.04 -40.60 -29.00
N THR A 727 2.42 -40.68 -27.73
CA THR A 727 2.59 -41.94 -27.03
C THR A 727 2.08 -41.75 -25.61
N ARG A 728 0.99 -42.46 -25.36
CA ARG A 728 0.46 -42.72 -24.02
C ARG A 728 1.58 -43.26 -23.14
N PHE A 729 1.81 -42.63 -22.00
CA PHE A 729 2.42 -43.30 -20.86
C PHE A 729 1.56 -43.06 -19.62
N ASP A 730 1.09 -44.20 -19.13
CA ASP A 730 0.38 -44.35 -17.86
C ASP A 730 1.26 -43.89 -16.69
N SER A 731 0.57 -43.47 -15.63
CA SER A 731 1.02 -43.17 -14.29
C SER A 731 2.34 -43.84 -13.87
N VAL A 732 3.38 -43.06 -13.61
CA VAL A 732 4.54 -43.47 -12.81
C VAL A 732 4.65 -42.60 -11.59
N THR A 733 4.40 -43.23 -10.48
CA THR A 733 4.65 -42.77 -9.10
C THR A 733 6.14 -42.43 -8.93
N ILE A 734 6.47 -41.17 -8.67
CA ILE A 734 7.83 -40.79 -8.31
C ILE A 734 8.01 -41.01 -6.82
N SER A 735 8.64 -42.14 -6.47
CA SER A 735 9.20 -42.37 -5.15
C SER A 735 10.72 -42.30 -5.23
N LYS A 736 11.29 -41.50 -4.30
CA LYS A 736 12.70 -41.46 -3.86
C LYS A 736 13.69 -40.66 -4.71
N TRP A 737 13.98 -39.48 -4.22
CA TRP A 737 15.25 -38.78 -4.45
C TRP A 737 16.21 -39.08 -3.30
N PRO A 738 17.52 -39.34 -3.55
CA PRO A 738 18.51 -39.49 -2.49
C PRO A 738 18.93 -38.15 -1.96
N VAL A 739 18.91 -38.06 -0.62
CA VAL A 739 19.47 -36.89 0.15
C VAL A 739 20.98 -36.95 0.05
N PHE A 740 21.59 -35.98 -0.60
CA PHE A 740 23.03 -35.76 -0.49
C PHE A 740 23.31 -34.90 0.77
N GLN A 741 23.86 -35.53 1.80
CA GLN A 741 24.51 -34.85 2.91
C GLN A 741 25.87 -34.32 2.42
N GLY A 742 25.99 -33.01 2.25
CA GLY A 742 27.27 -32.33 2.07
C GLY A 742 27.94 -32.12 3.40
N SER A 743 28.99 -32.89 3.68
CA SER A 743 29.88 -32.67 4.83
C SER A 743 30.75 -31.45 4.57
N VAL A 744 30.63 -30.43 5.42
CA VAL A 744 31.59 -29.32 5.48
C VAL A 744 32.87 -29.83 6.12
N VAL A 745 33.96 -29.90 5.34
CA VAL A 745 35.31 -30.13 5.85
C VAL A 745 35.87 -28.79 6.30
N THR A 746 36.03 -28.64 7.60
CA THR A 746 36.84 -27.58 8.20
C THR A 746 38.31 -28.00 8.19
N PRO A 747 39.26 -27.14 7.84
CA PRO A 747 40.68 -27.49 7.92
C PRO A 747 41.15 -27.48 9.39
N ASN A 748 41.74 -28.60 9.78
CA ASN A 748 42.46 -28.79 11.02
C ASN A 748 43.65 -27.82 11.13
N SER A 749 43.68 -27.02 12.16
CA SER A 749 44.93 -26.48 12.71
C SER A 749 45.34 -27.33 13.91
N GLY A 750 46.46 -28.00 13.77
CA GLY A 750 47.07 -28.86 14.75
C GLY A 750 47.63 -28.12 15.95
N PRO A 751 48.16 -28.85 16.92
CA PRO A 751 48.19 -28.45 18.31
C PRO A 751 49.50 -27.72 18.68
N ASN A 752 49.44 -26.78 19.60
CA ASN A 752 50.60 -26.41 20.41
C ASN A 752 50.25 -26.42 21.92
N SER A 753 51.13 -27.13 22.55
CA SER A 753 51.28 -27.52 23.92
C SER A 753 51.54 -26.37 24.91
N SER A 754 51.25 -26.71 26.17
CA SER A 754 51.85 -26.27 27.45
C SER A 754 51.38 -24.92 27.99
N GLY A 755 50.72 -24.89 29.11
CA GLY A 755 51.38 -25.03 30.42
C GLY A 755 51.13 -23.78 31.26
N ALA A 756 50.57 -23.93 32.36
CA ALA A 756 50.35 -23.22 33.59
C ALA A 756 48.97 -22.71 33.87
#